data_17c455b22802d7d0145a71e717ad8191
#
_entry.id   17c455b22802d7d0145a71e717ad8191
#
_cell.length_a   1.000
_cell.length_b   1.000
_cell.length_c   1.000
_cell.angle_alpha   90.00
_cell.angle_beta   90.00
_cell.angle_gamma   90.00
#
_symmetry.space_group_name_H-M   'P 1'
#
loop_
_entity.id
_entity.type
_entity.pdbx_description
1 polymer ?
#
loop_
_entity_poly.entity_id
_entity_poly.type
_entity_poly.pdbx_seq_one_letter_code
_entity_poly.pdbx_strand_id
1 'polypeptide(L)'
;MRDITRRGFIAGSAIAAGLVGLAGCSAGTGSAADPLAAPAEDKYPIDPDKDDVKAKWASEQTRDGWYKVTNEDGGAELGVMDEAKIIQVDGYAFRDANGNGKLDLYEDWRQPAGVRAKALADELSADEIIPLMWHNGMMSTSAPLDDDSVATLKEGMRAGVSRAMADQDNYAGAIAWINAVQEWCEKNDPHGIPYMNSTDPYQIYDIPDNHCLVSSFDADLWKKSGRFTGRAWRATGARVNLGPQVDIGSNIVWTRLGGSICEDPASNRDLCKSFGGGMQSTWGDDACTDDKGWGKDSVAIMLKHYVGAGAVEGGRNDHNDAGKYDVFPGDNFNAHLIPFLDGGLHLESKTGQMAAVMPNYGIAYTDDESLGPIWGGAYNKRNLGILRNAGWDGMITTDWQILRATDFGDRAHGVKDLTEPERFDKLLEATVDQVGGDWAPEIGMEGYKLYEKDHGEDEALARVRDSARRIFTVMNQVQLFDNPYSDREYAKEVLSDQAAFDFGQECSNKSIVMLKNKDGVISKDGIKGKPKCYIPQKFVSGGMFGNGAPAHFELAIDEDVANELFDVVTDTVGEPTGKAVAFGPMAAPASDDPVYQASDVVRAAPEQIAECQYAVLLIASPSTGAGEPGGGMFGAAPADTPADEKYLPISLQYRPYTADTARDPSLAGDVINGQKENRSYKGKSVTASNESDLDLVLNTRAALPADAKLVLIVEATNNAQCFHEIEPSADAILWSWASSGRAFGPAYGRILKGEVEPSALLPCQMPKSMEDVEASLEDVPRDVECYTDSEGNTYEFGYGLNWSGVIEDERTKTYRVNPLTNPETEVKPGEWK
;
A
#
# COMPACT_ATOMS: atom_id res chain seq x y z
N MET A 1 51.48 -7.59 -14.46
CA MET A 1 52.34 -6.41 -14.72
C MET A 1 51.59 -5.38 -15.51
N ARG A 2 51.41 -4.32 -14.91
CA ARG A 2 51.10 -2.92 -15.16
C ARG A 2 49.73 -2.45 -14.74
N ASP A 3 49.75 -1.71 -13.63
CA ASP A 3 48.79 -0.72 -13.18
C ASP A 3 48.37 0.23 -14.29
N ILE A 4 47.10 0.56 -14.40
CA ILE A 4 46.64 1.87 -14.84
C ILE A 4 45.54 2.33 -13.87
N THR A 5 45.88 3.40 -13.24
CA THR A 5 45.19 4.15 -12.20
C THR A 5 43.88 4.76 -12.66
N ARG A 6 42.89 4.68 -11.75
CA ARG A 6 41.69 5.56 -11.71
C ARG A 6 42.11 7.03 -11.56
N ARG A 7 41.63 7.90 -12.44
CA ARG A 7 41.36 9.31 -12.13
C ARG A 7 40.37 9.91 -13.13
N GLY A 8 39.23 10.34 -12.59
CA GLY A 8 38.64 11.63 -12.88
C GLY A 8 37.54 11.66 -13.91
N PHE A 9 36.31 11.78 -13.42
CA PHE A 9 35.49 12.94 -13.74
C PHE A 9 34.34 13.01 -12.67
N ILE A 10 34.53 13.87 -11.69
CA ILE A 10 33.47 14.39 -10.86
C ILE A 10 33.25 15.81 -11.37
N ALA A 11 32.08 16.04 -11.98
CA ALA A 11 31.55 17.37 -12.17
C ALA A 11 30.31 17.46 -11.29
N GLY A 12 30.46 18.25 -10.30
CA GLY A 12 29.61 18.48 -9.18
C GLY A 12 28.34 19.23 -9.50
N SER A 13 27.35 18.91 -8.72
CA SER A 13 26.29 19.84 -8.33
C SER A 13 26.19 19.78 -6.81
N ALA A 14 26.85 20.71 -6.17
CA ALA A 14 26.72 20.95 -4.76
C ALA A 14 25.39 21.66 -4.50
N ILE A 15 24.43 20.95 -3.93
CA ILE A 15 23.28 21.58 -3.29
C ILE A 15 23.70 21.86 -1.85
N ALA A 16 23.78 23.13 -1.53
CA ALA A 16 24.09 23.64 -0.21
C ALA A 16 22.95 23.33 0.76
N ALA A 17 23.14 22.34 1.62
CA ALA A 17 22.37 22.21 2.84
C ALA A 17 22.78 23.34 3.78
N GLY A 18 21.84 24.21 4.12
CA GLY A 18 22.02 25.27 5.11
C GLY A 18 22.18 24.68 6.50
N LEU A 19 23.38 24.27 6.86
CA LEU A 19 23.78 24.05 8.24
C LEU A 19 24.14 25.41 8.86
N VAL A 20 23.33 25.85 9.80
CA VAL A 20 23.70 26.93 10.71
C VAL A 20 24.97 26.50 11.43
N GLY A 21 26.02 27.28 11.24
CA GLY A 21 27.35 26.96 11.71
C GLY A 21 27.44 26.85 13.21
N LEU A 22 28.00 25.75 13.67
CA LEU A 22 28.64 25.66 14.97
C LEU A 22 30.16 25.78 14.74
N ALA A 23 30.69 26.95 15.13
CA ALA A 23 32.10 27.19 15.24
C ALA A 23 32.68 26.21 16.28
N GLY A 24 33.78 25.52 15.90
CA GLY A 24 34.48 24.60 16.77
C GLY A 24 35.12 25.28 17.96
N CYS A 25 35.10 24.58 19.08
CA CYS A 25 36.14 24.60 20.10
C CYS A 25 36.03 23.40 21.04
N SER A 26 37.13 22.67 21.15
CA SER A 26 37.59 21.85 22.29
C SER A 26 36.72 20.74 22.86
N ALA A 27 37.35 19.54 22.90
CA ALA A 27 36.95 18.37 23.64
C ALA A 27 36.47 18.67 25.07
N GLY A 28 35.16 18.47 25.25
CA GLY A 28 34.50 18.33 26.54
C GLY A 28 33.44 17.25 26.33
N THR A 29 33.41 16.25 27.20
CA THR A 29 32.35 15.25 27.29
C THR A 29 31.05 15.91 27.74
N GLY A 30 30.40 16.63 26.81
CA GLY A 30 29.02 17.10 26.95
C GLY A 30 28.09 16.11 26.26
N SER A 31 27.08 15.60 26.95
CA SER A 31 25.98 14.89 26.34
C SER A 31 25.41 15.76 25.20
N ALA A 32 25.17 15.18 24.02
CA ALA A 32 24.42 15.87 22.97
C ALA A 32 23.10 16.37 23.57
N ALA A 33 22.73 17.62 23.30
CA ALA A 33 21.46 18.16 23.78
C ALA A 33 20.34 17.27 23.23
N ASP A 34 19.40 16.90 24.09
CA ASP A 34 18.22 16.13 23.71
C ASP A 34 17.45 16.90 22.62
N PRO A 35 17.27 16.36 21.42
CA PRO A 35 16.55 17.04 20.34
C PRO A 35 15.07 17.26 20.67
N LEU A 36 14.54 16.60 21.70
CA LEU A 36 13.17 16.75 22.20
C LEU A 36 13.10 17.65 23.45
N ALA A 37 14.22 18.26 23.87
CA ALA A 37 14.22 19.13 25.02
C ALA A 37 13.28 20.32 24.83
N ALA A 38 12.40 20.52 25.80
CA ALA A 38 11.56 21.71 25.85
C ALA A 38 12.44 22.98 25.89
N PRO A 39 11.97 24.10 25.28
CA PRO A 39 12.61 25.40 25.55
C PRO A 39 12.55 25.69 27.04
N ALA A 40 13.52 26.51 27.53
CA ALA A 40 13.76 26.78 28.96
C ALA A 40 12.48 26.84 29.83
N GLU A 41 12.52 26.17 30.98
CA GLU A 41 11.39 25.80 31.85
C GLU A 41 10.42 26.93 32.25
N ASP A 42 10.81 28.18 32.12
CA ASP A 42 10.00 29.35 32.55
C ASP A 42 9.09 29.91 31.45
N LYS A 43 9.02 29.29 30.25
CA LYS A 43 8.38 29.89 29.09
C LYS A 43 6.91 29.52 28.96
N TYR A 44 6.51 28.35 29.38
CA TYR A 44 5.14 27.84 29.17
C TYR A 44 4.41 27.57 30.50
N PRO A 45 3.07 27.76 30.52
CA PRO A 45 2.25 28.36 29.47
C PRO A 45 2.49 29.84 29.28
N ILE A 46 2.19 30.38 28.09
CA ILE A 46 2.33 31.81 27.75
C ILE A 46 0.97 32.50 27.88
N ASP A 47 0.92 33.64 28.57
CA ASP A 47 -0.29 34.46 28.62
C ASP A 47 -0.56 35.14 27.26
N PRO A 48 -1.83 35.21 26.81
CA PRO A 48 -2.20 35.92 25.59
C PRO A 48 -1.77 37.39 25.58
N ASP A 49 -1.63 37.92 24.37
CA ASP A 49 -1.36 39.32 24.16
C ASP A 49 -2.44 40.23 24.80
N LYS A 50 -2.02 41.43 25.18
CA LYS A 50 -2.95 42.49 25.55
C LYS A 50 -3.61 43.11 24.30
N ASP A 51 -4.74 43.72 24.46
CA ASP A 51 -5.54 44.35 23.39
C ASP A 51 -4.81 45.35 22.49
N ASP A 52 -3.65 45.87 22.93
CA ASP A 52 -2.84 46.84 22.20
C ASP A 52 -1.86 46.22 21.20
N VAL A 53 -1.69 44.88 21.23
CA VAL A 53 -0.86 44.16 20.28
C VAL A 53 -1.61 43.92 18.97
N LYS A 54 -1.01 44.41 17.87
CA LYS A 54 -1.63 44.30 16.52
C LYS A 54 -1.65 42.83 16.08
N ALA A 55 -2.85 42.38 15.69
CA ALA A 55 -3.01 41.05 15.07
C ALA A 55 -2.25 40.96 13.73
N LYS A 56 -1.57 39.84 13.53
CA LYS A 56 -0.90 39.39 12.31
C LYS A 56 -1.62 38.16 11.72
N TRP A 57 -2.91 38.11 11.92
CA TRP A 57 -3.74 37.00 11.44
C TRP A 57 -5.12 37.50 11.08
N ALA A 58 -5.84 36.69 10.31
CA ALA A 58 -7.24 36.91 9.98
C ALA A 58 -8.01 35.59 10.05
N SER A 59 -9.30 35.66 10.36
CA SER A 59 -10.22 34.53 10.32
C SER A 59 -11.31 34.75 9.30
N GLU A 60 -11.76 33.63 8.70
CA GLU A 60 -12.95 33.60 7.86
C GLU A 60 -13.73 32.32 8.14
N GLN A 61 -15.06 32.41 8.18
CA GLN A 61 -15.90 31.26 8.34
C GLN A 61 -16.07 30.53 7.01
N THR A 62 -15.74 29.25 6.95
CA THR A 62 -15.91 28.43 5.77
C THR A 62 -17.39 28.08 5.54
N ARG A 63 -17.70 27.55 4.35
CA ARG A 63 -19.04 27.04 4.04
C ARG A 63 -19.45 25.86 4.93
N ASP A 64 -18.49 25.10 5.45
CA ASP A 64 -18.73 23.96 6.36
C ASP A 64 -18.88 24.40 7.83
N GLY A 65 -18.80 25.70 8.10
CA GLY A 65 -19.14 26.31 9.39
C GLY A 65 -17.97 26.51 10.36
N TRP A 66 -16.80 25.93 10.07
CA TRP A 66 -15.60 26.16 10.86
C TRP A 66 -14.85 27.43 10.42
N TYR A 67 -14.04 27.98 11.33
CA TYR A 67 -13.23 29.17 11.07
C TYR A 67 -11.84 28.78 10.60
N LYS A 68 -11.47 29.24 9.41
CA LYS A 68 -10.13 29.19 8.85
C LYS A 68 -9.36 30.40 9.32
N VAL A 69 -8.24 30.21 9.99
CA VAL A 69 -7.38 31.25 10.51
C VAL A 69 -6.06 31.22 9.77
N THR A 70 -5.70 32.34 9.16
CA THR A 70 -4.45 32.49 8.40
C THR A 70 -3.53 33.44 9.13
N ASN A 71 -2.37 32.94 9.55
CA ASN A 71 -1.27 33.73 10.12
C ASN A 71 -0.43 34.35 9.01
N GLU A 72 0.04 35.60 9.24
CA GLU A 72 1.00 36.28 8.36
C GLU A 72 2.41 35.62 8.48
N ASP A 73 3.35 36.06 7.62
CA ASP A 73 4.76 35.66 7.64
C ASP A 73 5.03 34.14 7.56
N GLY A 74 4.12 33.39 6.97
CA GLY A 74 4.27 31.93 6.82
C GLY A 74 3.96 31.13 8.10
N GLY A 75 3.23 31.71 9.05
CA GLY A 75 2.72 30.98 10.21
C GLY A 75 1.69 29.91 9.84
N ALA A 76 1.41 29.00 10.78
CA ALA A 76 0.49 27.89 10.55
C ALA A 76 -0.93 28.38 10.21
N GLU A 77 -1.60 27.67 9.30
CA GLU A 77 -3.04 27.79 9.09
C GLU A 77 -3.76 27.00 10.20
N LEU A 78 -4.73 27.64 10.86
CA LEU A 78 -5.48 27.01 11.93
C LEU A 78 -6.91 26.74 11.50
N GLY A 79 -7.53 25.74 12.13
CA GLY A 79 -8.95 25.44 11.97
C GLY A 79 -9.62 25.25 13.34
N VAL A 80 -10.72 25.96 13.57
CA VAL A 80 -11.54 25.83 14.79
C VAL A 80 -13.02 25.90 14.45
N MET A 81 -13.85 25.15 15.15
CA MET A 81 -15.29 25.28 15.05
C MET A 81 -15.80 26.47 15.89
N ASP A 82 -15.16 26.71 17.05
CA ASP A 82 -15.46 27.81 17.96
C ASP A 82 -14.32 28.85 17.91
N GLU A 83 -14.60 30.05 17.40
CA GLU A 83 -13.64 31.15 17.33
C GLU A 83 -13.07 31.56 18.70
N ALA A 84 -13.78 31.27 19.79
CA ALA A 84 -13.28 31.48 21.16
C ALA A 84 -12.08 30.58 21.53
N LYS A 85 -11.80 29.56 20.75
CA LYS A 85 -10.60 28.70 20.85
C LYS A 85 -9.34 29.31 20.21
N ILE A 86 -9.42 30.55 19.71
CA ILE A 86 -8.26 31.26 19.16
C ILE A 86 -7.70 32.19 20.23
N ILE A 87 -6.42 32.08 20.53
CA ILE A 87 -5.68 33.02 21.36
C ILE A 87 -4.58 33.71 20.54
N GLN A 88 -4.21 34.93 20.93
CA GLN A 88 -3.15 35.66 20.26
C GLN A 88 -1.92 35.76 21.15
N VAL A 89 -0.75 35.38 20.64
CA VAL A 89 0.56 35.55 21.30
C VAL A 89 1.58 36.08 20.29
N ASP A 90 2.31 37.14 20.66
CA ASP A 90 3.28 37.84 19.78
C ASP A 90 2.64 38.38 18.47
N GLY A 91 1.35 38.64 18.51
CA GLY A 91 0.54 39.05 17.34
C GLY A 91 0.04 37.91 16.48
N TYR A 92 0.44 36.65 16.68
CA TYR A 92 0.00 35.47 15.91
C TYR A 92 -1.13 34.74 16.61
N ALA A 93 -1.97 34.10 15.83
CA ALA A 93 -3.04 33.22 16.32
C ALA A 93 -2.50 31.84 16.67
N PHE A 94 -3.05 31.26 17.72
CA PHE A 94 -2.85 29.89 18.17
C PHE A 94 -4.17 29.25 18.54
N ARG A 95 -4.24 27.94 18.45
CA ARG A 95 -5.41 27.17 18.88
C ARG A 95 -5.25 26.84 20.36
N ASP A 96 -6.15 27.38 21.20
CA ASP A 96 -6.29 26.98 22.61
C ASP A 96 -7.10 25.70 22.67
N ALA A 97 -6.42 24.58 22.48
CA ALA A 97 -7.06 23.27 22.30
C ALA A 97 -7.76 22.81 23.59
N ASN A 98 -7.14 22.98 24.74
CA ASN A 98 -7.68 22.61 26.04
C ASN A 98 -8.61 23.68 26.65
N GLY A 99 -8.67 24.88 26.08
CA GLY A 99 -9.55 25.98 26.51
C GLY A 99 -9.14 26.61 27.86
N ASN A 100 -7.88 26.57 28.23
CA ASN A 100 -7.38 27.14 29.47
C ASN A 100 -7.05 28.64 29.37
N GLY A 101 -7.11 29.21 28.17
CA GLY A 101 -6.87 30.63 27.87
C GLY A 101 -5.39 31.01 27.87
N LYS A 102 -4.50 30.07 27.69
CA LYS A 102 -3.05 30.24 27.61
C LYS A 102 -2.49 29.44 26.45
N LEU A 103 -1.31 29.79 25.98
CA LEU A 103 -0.58 28.98 25.00
C LEU A 103 0.28 27.94 25.71
N ASP A 104 -0.10 26.71 25.63
CA ASP A 104 0.68 25.57 26.10
C ASP A 104 1.75 25.16 25.08
N LEU A 105 2.79 24.43 25.51
CA LEU A 105 3.89 24.07 24.64
C LEU A 105 3.45 23.17 23.47
N TYR A 106 2.48 22.27 23.68
CA TYR A 106 1.99 21.41 22.63
C TYR A 106 1.10 22.11 21.60
N GLU A 107 0.57 23.29 21.92
CA GLU A 107 -0.25 24.15 21.04
C GLU A 107 0.58 25.12 20.19
N ASP A 108 1.82 25.37 20.59
CA ASP A 108 2.71 26.32 19.90
C ASP A 108 3.26 25.72 18.59
N TRP A 109 2.60 26.02 17.49
CA TRP A 109 2.98 25.57 16.14
C TRP A 109 4.39 26.02 15.69
N ARG A 110 5.02 26.97 16.39
CA ARG A 110 6.41 27.40 16.14
C ARG A 110 7.43 26.38 16.65
N GLN A 111 7.01 25.42 17.49
CA GLN A 111 7.88 24.39 18.05
C GLN A 111 7.94 23.15 17.13
N PRO A 112 9.05 22.39 17.17
CA PRO A 112 9.16 21.14 16.43
C PRO A 112 8.06 20.12 16.82
N ALA A 113 7.58 19.36 15.85
CA ALA A 113 6.52 18.36 16.08
C ALA A 113 6.80 17.40 17.25
N GLY A 114 8.03 16.87 17.35
CA GLY A 114 8.40 15.97 18.45
C GLY A 114 8.43 16.63 19.83
N VAL A 115 8.76 17.94 19.90
CA VAL A 115 8.74 18.70 21.17
C VAL A 115 7.29 18.90 21.63
N ARG A 116 6.39 19.30 20.73
CA ARG A 116 4.95 19.44 20.98
C ARG A 116 4.35 18.11 21.42
N ALA A 117 4.67 17.05 20.68
CA ALA A 117 4.19 15.70 20.97
C ALA A 117 4.62 15.20 22.36
N LYS A 118 5.89 15.43 22.72
CA LYS A 118 6.41 15.06 24.03
C LYS A 118 5.73 15.85 25.15
N ALA A 119 5.55 17.16 24.96
CA ALA A 119 4.89 18.00 25.96
C ALA A 119 3.51 17.46 26.34
N LEU A 120 2.67 17.13 25.34
CA LEU A 120 1.36 16.56 25.59
C LEU A 120 1.44 15.15 26.19
N ALA A 121 2.30 14.28 25.66
CA ALA A 121 2.42 12.91 26.16
C ALA A 121 2.87 12.84 27.62
N ASP A 122 3.72 13.77 28.07
CA ASP A 122 4.19 13.84 29.47
C ASP A 122 3.08 14.25 30.45
N GLU A 123 2.02 14.94 29.98
CA GLU A 123 0.87 15.34 30.79
C GLU A 123 -0.11 14.19 31.02
N LEU A 124 -0.18 13.21 30.08
CA LEU A 124 -1.18 12.17 30.09
C LEU A 124 -0.86 11.03 31.08
N SER A 125 -1.91 10.47 31.67
CA SER A 125 -1.91 9.22 32.42
C SER A 125 -2.00 8.01 31.50
N ALA A 126 -1.74 6.81 32.03
CA ALA A 126 -1.90 5.56 31.29
C ALA A 126 -3.36 5.34 30.84
N ASP A 127 -4.34 5.70 31.70
CA ASP A 127 -5.78 5.59 31.37
C ASP A 127 -6.18 6.44 30.16
N GLU A 128 -5.52 7.59 29.95
CA GLU A 128 -5.75 8.47 28.80
C GLU A 128 -4.98 8.00 27.56
N ILE A 129 -3.79 7.39 27.74
CA ILE A 129 -2.94 6.96 26.63
C ILE A 129 -3.41 5.64 26.01
N ILE A 130 -3.80 4.66 26.83
CA ILE A 130 -4.14 3.32 26.33
C ILE A 130 -5.22 3.36 25.24
N PRO A 131 -6.30 4.16 25.35
CA PRO A 131 -7.27 4.31 24.25
C PRO A 131 -6.68 4.90 22.96
N LEU A 132 -5.64 5.73 23.03
CA LEU A 132 -4.96 6.31 21.86
C LEU A 132 -4.12 5.26 21.09
N MET A 133 -3.76 4.17 21.75
CA MET A 133 -2.97 3.07 21.16
C MET A 133 -3.81 2.13 20.28
N TRP A 134 -5.00 2.54 19.86
CA TRP A 134 -5.87 1.76 18.98
C TRP A 134 -6.13 2.50 17.67
N HIS A 135 -6.13 1.75 16.58
CA HIS A 135 -6.37 2.25 15.23
C HIS A 135 -7.42 1.37 14.54
N ASN A 136 -8.67 1.78 14.61
CA ASN A 136 -9.80 1.00 14.08
C ASN A 136 -10.71 1.87 13.22
N GLY A 137 -11.53 1.25 12.35
CA GLY A 137 -12.54 1.96 11.57
C GLY A 137 -13.80 2.24 12.40
N MET A 138 -14.43 3.39 12.19
CA MET A 138 -15.80 3.62 12.64
C MET A 138 -16.76 2.84 11.75
N MET A 139 -17.81 2.26 12.34
CA MET A 139 -18.84 1.50 11.63
C MET A 139 -19.63 2.38 10.66
N SER A 140 -19.84 3.65 11.00
CA SER A 140 -20.53 4.63 10.19
C SER A 140 -19.59 5.78 9.81
N THR A 141 -19.68 6.22 8.56
CA THR A 141 -18.97 7.40 8.02
C THR A 141 -19.97 8.46 7.54
N SER A 142 -21.07 8.64 8.27
CA SER A 142 -22.12 9.60 7.96
C SER A 142 -22.19 10.74 8.99
N ALA A 143 -22.70 11.90 8.57
CA ALA A 143 -23.01 13.03 9.44
C ALA A 143 -24.53 13.24 9.48
N PRO A 144 -25.14 13.52 10.68
CA PRO A 144 -24.49 13.61 11.98
C PRO A 144 -23.97 12.26 12.48
N LEU A 145 -23.03 12.28 13.46
CA LEU A 145 -22.48 11.07 14.05
C LEU A 145 -23.59 10.27 14.74
N ASP A 146 -23.54 8.96 14.58
CA ASP A 146 -24.39 8.03 15.30
C ASP A 146 -23.93 7.80 16.76
N ASP A 147 -24.78 7.16 17.54
CA ASP A 147 -24.54 6.93 18.96
C ASP A 147 -23.31 6.03 19.21
N ASP A 148 -23.04 5.06 18.34
CA ASP A 148 -21.90 4.15 18.44
C ASP A 148 -20.57 4.89 18.17
N SER A 149 -20.52 5.74 17.15
CA SER A 149 -19.36 6.61 16.88
C SER A 149 -19.08 7.55 18.05
N VAL A 150 -20.14 8.15 18.62
CA VAL A 150 -20.00 9.03 19.79
C VAL A 150 -19.54 8.24 21.03
N ALA A 151 -20.01 7.02 21.23
CA ALA A 151 -19.57 6.17 22.35
C ALA A 151 -18.06 5.85 22.23
N THR A 152 -17.61 5.42 21.06
CA THR A 152 -16.19 5.11 20.80
C THR A 152 -15.28 6.33 20.98
N LEU A 153 -15.72 7.51 20.54
CA LEU A 153 -14.97 8.76 20.77
C LEU A 153 -14.89 9.14 22.25
N LYS A 154 -15.94 8.90 23.04
CA LYS A 154 -15.95 9.11 24.50
C LYS A 154 -14.99 8.18 25.23
N GLU A 155 -14.80 6.98 24.73
CA GLU A 155 -13.85 6.00 25.26
C GLU A 155 -12.39 6.34 24.90
N GLY A 156 -12.14 7.39 24.09
CA GLY A 156 -10.81 7.92 23.80
C GLY A 156 -10.24 7.52 22.45
N MET A 157 -10.98 6.88 21.54
CA MET A 157 -10.49 6.56 20.19
C MET A 157 -10.16 7.84 19.42
N ARG A 158 -8.93 7.93 18.92
CA ARG A 158 -8.44 9.08 18.15
C ARG A 158 -7.73 8.70 16.84
N ALA A 159 -7.83 7.45 16.42
CA ALA A 159 -7.29 7.01 15.12
C ALA A 159 -8.17 5.93 14.49
N GLY A 160 -8.31 5.98 13.17
CA GLY A 160 -9.05 4.94 12.46
C GLY A 160 -8.98 5.06 10.94
N VAL A 161 -9.41 3.99 10.27
CA VAL A 161 -9.40 3.87 8.82
C VAL A 161 -10.77 4.17 8.21
N SER A 162 -10.80 4.93 7.13
CA SER A 162 -11.98 5.13 6.30
C SER A 162 -11.61 4.98 4.82
N ARG A 163 -12.37 4.15 4.11
CA ARG A 163 -12.17 3.86 2.68
C ARG A 163 -12.99 4.74 1.75
N ALA A 164 -13.97 5.49 2.29
CA ALA A 164 -14.96 6.24 1.53
C ALA A 164 -14.56 7.69 1.20
N MET A 165 -13.31 8.11 1.50
CA MET A 165 -12.98 9.52 1.55
C MET A 165 -12.67 10.19 0.21
N ALA A 166 -12.21 9.44 -0.80
CA ALA A 166 -11.75 10.02 -2.07
C ALA A 166 -12.66 9.74 -3.27
N ASP A 167 -13.88 9.37 -3.01
CA ASP A 167 -14.89 9.26 -4.07
C ASP A 167 -15.25 10.68 -4.55
N GLN A 168 -14.97 10.96 -5.82
CA GLN A 168 -15.27 12.25 -6.46
C GLN A 168 -16.75 12.61 -6.40
N ASP A 169 -17.61 11.61 -6.38
CA ASP A 169 -19.06 11.80 -6.35
C ASP A 169 -19.60 11.98 -4.93
N ASN A 170 -18.86 11.50 -3.90
CA ASN A 170 -19.31 11.48 -2.50
C ASN A 170 -18.39 12.21 -1.51
N TYR A 171 -17.33 12.88 -1.96
CA TYR A 171 -16.37 13.59 -1.08
C TYR A 171 -17.05 14.55 -0.09
N ALA A 172 -18.17 15.18 -0.48
CA ALA A 172 -18.87 16.13 0.37
C ALA A 172 -19.47 15.45 1.62
N GLY A 173 -19.96 14.21 1.49
CA GLY A 173 -20.43 13.40 2.62
C GLY A 173 -19.28 12.98 3.54
N ALA A 174 -18.18 12.57 2.97
CA ALA A 174 -16.97 12.22 3.71
C ALA A 174 -16.41 13.39 4.52
N ILE A 175 -16.35 14.59 3.92
CA ILE A 175 -15.93 15.83 4.61
C ILE A 175 -16.90 16.19 5.73
N ALA A 176 -18.22 16.10 5.49
CA ALA A 176 -19.20 16.37 6.52
C ALA A 176 -19.03 15.44 7.74
N TRP A 177 -18.77 14.16 7.48
CA TRP A 177 -18.50 13.19 8.54
C TRP A 177 -17.21 13.51 9.30
N ILE A 178 -16.07 13.66 8.60
CA ILE A 178 -14.80 13.88 9.31
C ILE A 178 -14.79 15.21 10.07
N ASN A 179 -15.41 16.26 9.54
CA ASN A 179 -15.55 17.53 10.25
C ASN A 179 -16.43 17.38 11.50
N ALA A 180 -17.48 16.55 11.46
CA ALA A 180 -18.30 16.26 12.64
C ALA A 180 -17.52 15.49 13.73
N VAL A 181 -16.61 14.58 13.32
CA VAL A 181 -15.70 13.90 14.25
C VAL A 181 -14.74 14.89 14.90
N GLN A 182 -14.15 15.79 14.10
CA GLN A 182 -13.20 16.79 14.62
C GLN A 182 -13.91 17.81 15.54
N GLU A 183 -15.12 18.24 15.18
CA GLU A 183 -15.94 19.11 16.03
C GLU A 183 -16.25 18.44 17.38
N TRP A 184 -16.56 17.14 17.35
CA TRP A 184 -16.80 16.40 18.58
C TRP A 184 -15.54 16.37 19.45
N CYS A 185 -14.36 16.09 18.86
CA CYS A 185 -13.07 16.11 19.57
C CYS A 185 -12.77 17.49 20.15
N GLU A 186 -12.90 18.56 19.36
CA GLU A 186 -12.67 19.94 19.82
C GLU A 186 -13.54 20.33 21.04
N LYS A 187 -14.80 19.84 21.07
CA LYS A 187 -15.75 20.19 22.13
C LYS A 187 -15.64 19.33 23.38
N ASN A 188 -15.20 18.09 23.27
CA ASN A 188 -15.36 17.10 24.32
C ASN A 188 -14.03 16.52 24.84
N ASP A 189 -12.94 16.59 24.06
CA ASP A 189 -11.65 16.12 24.51
C ASP A 189 -10.98 17.16 25.43
N PRO A 190 -10.53 16.79 26.66
CA PRO A 190 -9.96 17.75 27.59
C PRO A 190 -8.67 18.40 27.12
N HIS A 191 -7.90 17.74 26.23
CA HIS A 191 -6.66 18.26 25.65
C HIS A 191 -6.85 18.70 24.18
N GLY A 192 -8.08 18.60 23.66
CA GLY A 192 -8.40 18.91 22.26
C GLY A 192 -7.72 18.00 21.26
N ILE A 193 -7.42 16.74 21.63
CA ILE A 193 -6.74 15.76 20.74
C ILE A 193 -7.65 15.44 19.56
N PRO A 194 -7.20 15.74 18.32
CA PRO A 194 -8.00 15.50 17.12
C PRO A 194 -8.01 14.04 16.72
N TYR A 195 -8.90 13.67 15.80
CA TYR A 195 -9.00 12.33 15.24
C TYR A 195 -8.12 12.19 14.01
N MET A 196 -7.23 11.20 13.99
CA MET A 196 -6.34 10.87 12.89
C MET A 196 -6.97 9.84 11.97
N ASN A 197 -7.50 10.29 10.82
CA ASN A 197 -8.08 9.40 9.84
C ASN A 197 -7.03 8.85 8.87
N SER A 198 -7.06 7.55 8.62
CA SER A 198 -6.23 6.88 7.63
C SER A 198 -7.05 6.32 6.48
N THR A 199 -6.36 5.92 5.41
CA THR A 199 -6.93 5.25 4.24
C THR A 199 -6.02 4.14 3.75
N ASP A 200 -6.58 3.11 3.13
CA ASP A 200 -5.81 2.14 2.36
C ASP A 200 -5.12 2.82 1.15
N PRO A 201 -4.04 2.23 0.61
CA PRO A 201 -3.19 2.88 -0.40
C PRO A 201 -3.80 2.89 -1.81
N TYR A 202 -5.06 3.30 -1.93
CA TYR A 202 -5.70 3.47 -3.23
C TYR A 202 -5.20 4.71 -3.96
N GLN A 203 -5.17 4.64 -5.28
CA GLN A 203 -4.85 5.77 -6.14
C GLN A 203 -6.12 6.54 -6.54
N ILE A 204 -5.93 7.77 -7.04
CA ILE A 204 -6.99 8.70 -7.46
C ILE A 204 -6.67 9.19 -8.87
N TYR A 205 -7.61 9.83 -9.55
CA TYR A 205 -7.46 10.43 -10.89
C TYR A 205 -7.13 9.43 -12.00
N ASP A 206 -7.64 8.20 -11.90
CA ASP A 206 -7.30 7.10 -12.80
C ASP A 206 -5.78 6.80 -12.84
N ILE A 207 -5.04 7.20 -11.81
CA ILE A 207 -3.67 6.76 -11.60
C ILE A 207 -3.71 5.27 -11.24
N PRO A 208 -3.00 4.39 -11.95
CA PRO A 208 -2.95 2.97 -11.61
C PRO A 208 -2.30 2.74 -10.24
N ASP A 209 -2.65 1.64 -9.60
CA ASP A 209 -2.05 1.24 -8.32
C ASP A 209 -0.51 1.12 -8.42
N ASN A 210 0.18 1.25 -7.28
CA ASN A 210 1.65 1.30 -7.25
C ASN A 210 2.33 0.10 -7.90
N HIS A 211 1.76 -1.10 -7.77
CA HIS A 211 2.27 -2.30 -8.42
C HIS A 211 2.15 -2.26 -9.96
N CYS A 212 1.27 -1.43 -10.50
CA CYS A 212 1.21 -1.14 -11.93
C CYS A 212 2.25 -0.10 -12.33
N LEU A 213 2.33 0.98 -11.53
CA LEU A 213 3.24 2.11 -11.79
C LEU A 213 4.71 1.70 -11.82
N VAL A 214 5.11 0.67 -11.07
CA VAL A 214 6.49 0.20 -11.06
C VAL A 214 6.97 -0.23 -12.44
N SER A 215 6.07 -0.73 -13.31
CA SER A 215 6.40 -1.09 -14.70
C SER A 215 6.94 0.08 -15.54
N SER A 216 6.74 1.32 -15.10
CA SER A 216 7.36 2.49 -15.70
C SER A 216 8.85 2.60 -15.43
N PHE A 217 9.32 2.10 -14.28
CA PHE A 217 10.67 2.32 -13.73
C PHE A 217 11.10 3.80 -13.77
N ASP A 218 10.16 4.71 -13.49
CA ASP A 218 10.30 6.17 -13.60
C ASP A 218 10.06 6.82 -12.23
N ALA A 219 11.14 7.17 -11.54
CA ALA A 219 11.11 7.73 -10.20
C ALA A 219 10.37 9.08 -10.12
N ASP A 220 10.45 9.91 -11.17
CA ASP A 220 9.74 11.18 -11.22
C ASP A 220 8.23 10.97 -11.36
N LEU A 221 7.81 9.99 -12.14
CA LEU A 221 6.41 9.59 -12.25
C LEU A 221 5.89 9.07 -10.90
N TRP A 222 6.66 8.25 -10.20
CA TRP A 222 6.30 7.74 -8.88
C TRP A 222 6.14 8.88 -7.86
N LYS A 223 7.07 9.86 -7.86
CA LYS A 223 7.01 11.03 -6.97
C LYS A 223 5.76 11.88 -7.22
N LYS A 224 5.46 12.17 -8.48
CA LYS A 224 4.26 12.92 -8.86
C LYS A 224 2.98 12.18 -8.49
N SER A 225 2.95 10.85 -8.67
CA SER A 225 1.82 10.02 -8.26
C SER A 225 1.55 10.16 -6.76
N GLY A 226 2.60 10.04 -5.92
CA GLY A 226 2.50 10.27 -4.48
C GLY A 226 1.96 11.66 -4.14
N ARG A 227 2.44 12.71 -4.84
CA ARG A 227 1.99 14.08 -4.63
C ARG A 227 0.51 14.28 -5.00
N PHE A 228 0.07 13.84 -6.18
CA PHE A 228 -1.31 14.03 -6.60
C PHE A 228 -2.28 13.25 -5.70
N THR A 229 -1.97 11.99 -5.44
CA THR A 229 -2.77 11.13 -4.56
C THR A 229 -2.80 11.67 -3.13
N GLY A 230 -1.65 12.07 -2.58
CA GLY A 230 -1.56 12.62 -1.22
C GLY A 230 -2.38 13.90 -1.06
N ARG A 231 -2.27 14.85 -2.02
CA ARG A 231 -3.06 16.09 -2.00
C ARG A 231 -4.56 15.81 -2.03
N ALA A 232 -5.03 14.85 -2.84
CA ALA A 232 -6.43 14.49 -2.91
C ALA A 232 -6.93 13.84 -1.61
N TRP A 233 -6.18 12.89 -1.05
CA TRP A 233 -6.49 12.29 0.24
C TRP A 233 -6.52 13.33 1.36
N ARG A 234 -5.53 14.24 1.39
CA ARG A 234 -5.46 15.31 2.38
C ARG A 234 -6.70 16.23 2.30
N ALA A 235 -7.08 16.63 1.11
CA ALA A 235 -8.22 17.52 0.87
C ALA A 235 -9.54 16.89 1.36
N THR A 236 -9.69 15.58 1.28
CA THR A 236 -10.87 14.85 1.75
C THR A 236 -10.82 14.41 3.20
N GLY A 237 -9.70 14.66 3.91
CA GLY A 237 -9.60 14.47 5.36
C GLY A 237 -8.74 13.31 5.82
N ALA A 238 -8.13 12.53 4.92
CA ALA A 238 -7.14 11.54 5.32
C ALA A 238 -5.83 12.20 5.74
N ARG A 239 -5.18 11.63 6.74
CA ARG A 239 -3.91 12.12 7.31
C ARG A 239 -2.80 11.09 7.23
N VAL A 240 -3.16 9.81 7.13
CA VAL A 240 -2.23 8.68 7.02
C VAL A 240 -2.66 7.79 5.86
N ASN A 241 -1.73 7.41 5.02
CA ASN A 241 -1.87 6.37 4.01
C ASN A 241 -1.27 5.07 4.59
N LEU A 242 -2.07 3.98 4.63
CA LEU A 242 -1.63 2.65 5.07
C LEU A 242 -0.83 1.97 3.96
N GLY A 243 0.24 2.62 3.55
CA GLY A 243 1.11 2.21 2.46
C GLY A 243 2.23 3.21 2.16
N PRO A 244 2.94 2.98 1.04
CA PRO A 244 2.79 1.89 0.07
C PRO A 244 3.16 0.52 0.63
N GLN A 245 2.68 -0.56 -0.03
CA GLN A 245 3.12 -1.92 0.25
C GLN A 245 4.43 -2.15 -0.49
N VAL A 246 5.53 -2.28 0.24
CA VAL A 246 6.90 -2.37 -0.30
C VAL A 246 7.55 -3.73 -0.07
N ASP A 247 6.76 -4.76 0.19
CA ASP A 247 7.23 -6.13 0.30
C ASP A 247 7.96 -6.54 -0.99
N ILE A 248 9.07 -7.27 -0.86
CA ILE A 248 9.72 -7.85 -2.02
C ILE A 248 9.00 -9.15 -2.36
N GLY A 249 8.40 -9.21 -3.54
CA GLY A 249 7.71 -10.40 -4.03
C GLY A 249 8.69 -11.47 -4.49
N SER A 250 9.60 -11.93 -3.63
CA SER A 250 10.63 -12.91 -3.95
C SER A 250 10.06 -14.29 -4.27
N ASN A 251 9.00 -14.70 -3.59
CA ASN A 251 8.26 -15.91 -3.97
C ASN A 251 7.22 -15.59 -5.05
N ILE A 252 7.48 -16.01 -6.27
CA ILE A 252 6.68 -15.64 -7.46
C ILE A 252 5.25 -16.20 -7.45
N VAL A 253 4.97 -17.23 -6.64
CA VAL A 253 3.62 -17.77 -6.42
C VAL A 253 2.89 -17.08 -5.26
N TRP A 254 3.49 -16.11 -4.59
CA TRP A 254 2.86 -15.42 -3.50
C TRP A 254 1.56 -14.72 -3.95
N THR A 255 0.47 -15.03 -3.25
CA THR A 255 -0.90 -14.55 -3.61
C THR A 255 -1.09 -13.04 -3.51
N ARG A 256 -0.13 -12.31 -2.92
CA ARG A 256 -0.14 -10.85 -2.80
C ARG A 256 0.94 -10.17 -3.65
N LEU A 257 1.57 -10.91 -4.56
CA LEU A 257 2.55 -10.32 -5.50
C LEU A 257 1.93 -9.17 -6.30
N GLY A 258 0.70 -9.33 -6.79
CA GLY A 258 -0.09 -8.30 -7.47
C GLY A 258 -0.55 -7.14 -6.57
N GLY A 259 -0.34 -7.19 -5.25
CA GLY A 259 -0.57 -6.07 -4.31
C GLY A 259 0.73 -5.44 -3.82
N SER A 260 1.85 -6.12 -4.01
CA SER A 260 3.22 -5.67 -3.76
C SER A 260 3.71 -4.78 -4.91
N ILE A 261 4.88 -4.17 -4.76
CA ILE A 261 5.43 -3.33 -5.83
C ILE A 261 6.06 -4.21 -6.91
N CYS A 262 7.11 -4.97 -6.57
CA CYS A 262 7.75 -5.92 -7.48
C CYS A 262 8.66 -6.91 -6.72
N GLU A 263 9.32 -7.79 -7.46
CA GLU A 263 10.26 -8.76 -6.89
C GLU A 263 11.67 -8.17 -6.59
N ASP A 264 12.01 -6.98 -7.09
CA ASP A 264 13.38 -6.44 -7.02
C ASP A 264 13.57 -5.46 -5.86
N PRO A 265 14.56 -5.67 -4.96
CA PRO A 265 14.81 -4.81 -3.81
C PRO A 265 15.15 -3.35 -4.16
N ALA A 266 15.90 -3.12 -5.25
CA ALA A 266 16.31 -1.77 -5.65
C ALA A 266 15.12 -0.96 -6.17
N SER A 267 14.26 -1.57 -6.99
CA SER A 267 13.05 -0.93 -7.49
C SER A 267 12.07 -0.59 -6.36
N ASN A 268 11.86 -1.52 -5.41
CA ASN A 268 11.03 -1.28 -4.22
C ASN A 268 11.58 -0.14 -3.36
N ARG A 269 12.90 -0.10 -3.13
CA ARG A 269 13.58 1.00 -2.44
C ARG A 269 13.34 2.35 -3.12
N ASP A 270 13.54 2.43 -4.43
CA ASP A 270 13.50 3.68 -5.18
C ASP A 270 12.06 4.20 -5.33
N LEU A 271 11.10 3.32 -5.55
CA LEU A 271 9.68 3.68 -5.52
C LEU A 271 9.28 4.18 -4.12
N CYS A 272 9.71 3.50 -3.06
CA CYS A 272 9.47 3.93 -1.69
C CYS A 272 9.99 5.36 -1.45
N LYS A 273 11.25 5.66 -1.86
CA LYS A 273 11.84 7.00 -1.74
C LYS A 273 11.03 8.06 -2.46
N SER A 274 10.69 7.78 -3.70
CA SER A 274 10.07 8.75 -4.60
C SER A 274 8.60 8.95 -4.27
N PHE A 275 7.80 7.89 -4.26
CA PHE A 275 6.37 7.94 -3.95
C PHE A 275 6.12 8.46 -2.54
N GLY A 276 6.84 7.91 -1.55
CA GLY A 276 6.74 8.33 -0.15
C GLY A 276 7.12 9.79 0.04
N GLY A 277 8.19 10.24 -0.60
CA GLY A 277 8.60 11.65 -0.61
C GLY A 277 7.54 12.55 -1.26
N GLY A 278 6.96 12.10 -2.37
CA GLY A 278 5.87 12.79 -3.06
C GLY A 278 4.65 12.99 -2.18
N MET A 279 4.24 11.96 -1.44
CA MET A 279 3.03 11.98 -0.60
C MET A 279 3.23 12.73 0.72
N GLN A 280 4.37 12.53 1.39
CA GLN A 280 4.60 13.15 2.71
C GLN A 280 4.92 14.63 2.64
N SER A 281 5.52 15.10 1.55
CA SER A 281 5.90 16.51 1.46
C SER A 281 4.81 17.35 0.81
N THR A 282 4.67 18.59 1.28
CA THR A 282 3.93 19.63 0.58
C THR A 282 4.81 20.22 -0.52
N TRP A 283 4.30 20.27 -1.74
CA TRP A 283 5.02 20.75 -2.90
C TRP A 283 4.46 22.07 -3.40
N GLY A 284 5.32 23.03 -3.72
CA GLY A 284 4.95 24.32 -4.27
C GLY A 284 4.63 24.29 -5.77
N ASP A 285 4.90 23.15 -6.45
CA ASP A 285 4.64 22.96 -7.87
C ASP A 285 4.26 21.51 -8.22
N ASP A 286 3.67 21.31 -9.40
CA ASP A 286 3.24 19.99 -9.87
C ASP A 286 4.41 19.10 -10.32
N ALA A 287 5.57 19.69 -10.56
CA ALA A 287 6.78 18.95 -10.94
C ALA A 287 7.56 18.38 -9.76
N CYS A 288 7.11 18.62 -8.52
CA CYS A 288 7.78 18.25 -7.27
C CYS A 288 9.22 18.75 -7.18
N THR A 289 9.45 20.02 -7.58
CA THR A 289 10.76 20.67 -7.50
C THR A 289 10.88 21.65 -6.34
N ASP A 290 9.77 22.20 -5.86
CA ASP A 290 9.69 23.15 -4.74
C ASP A 290 9.19 22.50 -3.47
N ASP A 291 10.06 21.71 -2.83
CA ASP A 291 9.78 20.97 -1.60
C ASP A 291 9.63 21.90 -0.38
N LYS A 292 8.49 21.85 0.29
CA LYS A 292 8.20 22.60 1.53
C LYS A 292 8.34 21.76 2.81
N GLY A 293 8.51 20.46 2.69
CA GLY A 293 8.47 19.52 3.81
C GLY A 293 7.05 19.29 4.32
N TRP A 294 6.94 18.92 5.58
CA TRP A 294 5.64 18.74 6.22
C TRP A 294 4.78 20.01 6.14
N GLY A 295 3.53 19.86 5.75
CA GLY A 295 2.64 21.00 5.55
C GLY A 295 1.19 20.62 5.22
N LYS A 296 0.48 21.59 4.63
CA LYS A 296 -0.96 21.51 4.42
C LYS A 296 -1.44 20.40 3.47
N ASP A 297 -0.58 19.91 2.57
CA ASP A 297 -0.91 18.84 1.62
C ASP A 297 -0.29 17.50 2.02
N SER A 298 0.40 17.43 3.16
CA SER A 298 1.09 16.25 3.64
C SER A 298 0.12 15.16 4.10
N VAL A 299 0.38 13.91 3.66
CA VAL A 299 -0.20 12.69 4.19
C VAL A 299 0.95 11.79 4.64
N ALA A 300 0.94 11.37 5.90
CA ALA A 300 1.95 10.49 6.44
C ALA A 300 1.87 9.11 5.77
N ILE A 301 3.00 8.51 5.39
CA ILE A 301 3.04 7.13 4.91
C ILE A 301 3.28 6.17 6.06
N MET A 302 2.60 5.03 6.02
CA MET A 302 2.80 3.88 6.90
C MET A 302 3.25 2.71 6.03
N LEU A 303 4.57 2.55 5.87
CA LEU A 303 5.11 1.50 5.02
C LEU A 303 4.75 0.11 5.53
N LYS A 304 4.42 -0.81 4.60
CA LYS A 304 4.01 -2.17 4.92
C LYS A 304 4.52 -3.20 3.91
N HIS A 305 4.65 -4.49 4.29
CA HIS A 305 4.50 -5.00 5.64
C HIS A 305 5.88 -5.41 6.17
N TYR A 306 6.31 -4.82 7.26
CA TYR A 306 7.63 -5.07 7.82
C TYR A 306 7.66 -6.40 8.61
N VAL A 307 8.45 -7.43 8.32
CA VAL A 307 9.39 -7.65 7.22
C VAL A 307 9.36 -9.13 6.81
N GLY A 308 9.42 -9.39 5.51
CA GLY A 308 9.59 -10.73 4.96
C GLY A 308 8.37 -11.36 4.31
N ALA A 309 7.20 -10.70 4.30
CA ALA A 309 5.93 -11.24 3.81
C ALA A 309 5.99 -11.87 2.40
N GLY A 310 6.87 -11.38 1.53
CA GLY A 310 7.07 -11.94 0.19
C GLY A 310 7.82 -13.28 0.14
N ALA A 311 8.39 -13.74 1.27
CA ALA A 311 9.09 -15.00 1.39
C ALA A 311 8.23 -16.13 2.00
N VAL A 312 6.92 -16.01 1.97
CA VAL A 312 6.00 -16.96 2.59
C VAL A 312 6.07 -18.34 1.94
N GLU A 313 6.14 -19.39 2.76
CA GLU A 313 6.25 -20.77 2.28
C GLU A 313 5.02 -21.21 1.48
N GLY A 314 5.27 -21.65 0.25
CA GLY A 314 4.24 -22.09 -0.69
C GLY A 314 3.36 -20.97 -1.24
N GLY A 315 3.78 -19.69 -1.10
CA GLY A 315 3.10 -18.53 -1.65
C GLY A 315 1.75 -18.18 -1.01
N ARG A 316 1.40 -18.79 0.12
CA ARG A 316 0.09 -18.68 0.77
C ARG A 316 -0.10 -17.31 1.41
N ASN A 317 -1.34 -16.95 1.71
CA ASN A 317 -1.66 -15.68 2.33
C ASN A 317 -1.45 -15.71 3.85
N ASP A 318 -0.67 -14.78 4.37
CA ASP A 318 -0.31 -14.62 5.79
C ASP A 318 -1.48 -14.15 6.70
N HIS A 319 -2.61 -13.72 6.13
CA HIS A 319 -3.85 -13.53 6.90
C HIS A 319 -4.39 -14.84 7.49
N ASN A 320 -3.99 -15.98 6.91
CA ASN A 320 -4.45 -17.30 7.27
C ASN A 320 -3.34 -18.10 7.94
N ASP A 321 -3.72 -19.08 8.78
CA ASP A 321 -2.76 -19.95 9.47
C ASP A 321 -1.90 -20.76 8.49
N ALA A 322 -2.42 -21.06 7.29
CA ALA A 322 -1.70 -21.75 6.25
C ALA A 322 -0.50 -20.97 5.68
N GLY A 323 -0.57 -19.64 5.66
CA GLY A 323 0.46 -18.74 5.15
C GLY A 323 1.30 -18.05 6.22
N LYS A 324 1.27 -18.49 7.46
CA LYS A 324 1.88 -17.76 8.58
C LYS A 324 3.42 -17.80 8.66
N TYR A 325 4.10 -18.55 7.83
CA TYR A 325 5.55 -18.69 7.90
C TYR A 325 6.25 -18.09 6.69
N ASP A 326 7.07 -17.08 6.95
CA ASP A 326 8.06 -16.57 6.01
C ASP A 326 9.35 -17.33 6.20
N VAL A 327 9.90 -17.92 5.13
CA VAL A 327 11.07 -18.81 5.19
C VAL A 327 12.20 -18.27 4.35
N PHE A 328 13.43 -18.52 4.80
CA PHE A 328 14.62 -17.90 4.19
C PHE A 328 15.67 -18.95 3.81
N PRO A 329 15.33 -19.92 2.92
CA PRO A 329 16.25 -21.00 2.52
C PRO A 329 17.47 -20.50 1.74
N GLY A 330 17.40 -19.30 1.15
CA GLY A 330 18.50 -18.64 0.46
C GLY A 330 19.37 -17.76 1.35
N ASP A 331 19.12 -17.70 2.66
CA ASP A 331 19.80 -16.82 3.63
C ASP A 331 19.72 -15.32 3.23
N ASN A 332 18.58 -14.91 2.67
CA ASN A 332 18.41 -13.60 2.04
C ASN A 332 17.43 -12.66 2.79
N PHE A 333 17.23 -12.89 4.09
CA PHE A 333 16.39 -12.03 4.94
C PHE A 333 16.74 -10.54 4.83
N ASN A 334 18.02 -10.22 4.72
CA ASN A 334 18.48 -8.83 4.69
C ASN A 334 18.01 -8.07 3.44
N ALA A 335 17.77 -8.74 2.31
CA ALA A 335 17.21 -8.09 1.13
C ALA A 335 15.84 -7.48 1.43
N HIS A 336 15.01 -8.16 2.23
CA HIS A 336 13.67 -7.70 2.60
C HIS A 336 13.69 -6.45 3.51
N LEU A 337 14.83 -6.13 4.13
CA LEU A 337 15.00 -4.88 4.90
C LEU A 337 15.24 -3.65 4.00
N ILE A 338 15.73 -3.82 2.78
CA ILE A 338 16.19 -2.73 1.90
C ILE A 338 15.10 -1.67 1.62
N PRO A 339 13.85 -2.04 1.25
CA PRO A 339 12.81 -1.04 1.01
C PRO A 339 12.51 -0.15 2.22
N PHE A 340 12.65 -0.69 3.42
CA PHE A 340 12.39 0.03 4.67
C PHE A 340 13.60 0.85 5.12
N LEU A 341 14.79 0.24 5.19
CA LEU A 341 15.99 0.88 5.70
C LEU A 341 16.59 1.87 4.70
N ASP A 342 16.77 1.45 3.44
CA ASP A 342 17.36 2.31 2.42
C ASP A 342 16.29 3.12 1.66
N GLY A 343 15.04 2.67 1.68
CA GLY A 343 13.90 3.37 1.09
C GLY A 343 13.23 4.30 2.11
N GLY A 344 12.56 3.73 3.10
CA GLY A 344 11.73 4.44 4.08
C GLY A 344 12.48 5.42 4.97
N LEU A 345 13.75 5.16 5.29
CA LEU A 345 14.57 6.09 6.09
C LEU A 345 15.28 7.18 5.24
N HIS A 346 15.09 7.15 3.92
CA HIS A 346 15.79 8.04 2.98
C HIS A 346 14.85 8.55 1.88
N LEU A 347 13.67 9.08 2.26
CA LEU A 347 12.71 9.64 1.30
C LEU A 347 13.31 10.80 0.53
N GLU A 348 12.96 10.89 -0.75
CA GLU A 348 13.39 11.99 -1.62
C GLU A 348 12.57 13.26 -1.39
N SER A 349 12.57 13.72 -0.14
CA SER A 349 11.90 14.95 0.29
C SER A 349 12.48 15.47 1.59
N LYS A 350 12.13 16.72 1.94
CA LYS A 350 12.53 17.33 3.22
C LYS A 350 11.91 16.66 4.45
N THR A 351 10.90 15.81 4.28
CA THR A 351 10.37 14.99 5.38
C THR A 351 11.34 13.90 5.81
N GLY A 352 12.20 13.46 4.91
CA GLY A 352 13.38 12.64 5.12
C GLY A 352 13.12 11.18 5.43
N GLN A 353 12.18 10.87 6.33
CA GLN A 353 11.90 9.50 6.78
C GLN A 353 10.40 9.20 6.77
N MET A 354 10.06 7.93 6.59
CA MET A 354 8.69 7.45 6.77
C MET A 354 8.16 7.78 8.16
N ALA A 355 6.91 8.19 8.24
CA ALA A 355 6.27 8.54 9.52
C ALA A 355 5.91 7.31 10.36
N ALA A 356 5.49 6.23 9.68
CA ALA A 356 5.02 5.02 10.33
C ALA A 356 5.40 3.76 9.56
N VAL A 357 5.29 2.62 10.26
CA VAL A 357 5.50 1.27 9.73
C VAL A 357 4.40 0.34 10.26
N MET A 358 3.98 -0.60 9.41
CA MET A 358 3.10 -1.71 9.77
C MET A 358 3.86 -3.02 9.62
N PRO A 359 4.06 -3.79 10.73
CA PRO A 359 4.61 -5.14 10.67
C PRO A 359 3.67 -6.11 9.94
N ASN A 360 4.23 -7.14 9.31
CA ASN A 360 3.45 -8.21 8.69
C ASN A 360 2.82 -9.16 9.72
N TYR A 361 1.88 -10.00 9.28
CA TYR A 361 1.32 -11.08 10.10
C TYR A 361 2.33 -12.22 10.29
N GLY A 362 3.14 -12.47 9.27
CA GLY A 362 4.00 -13.63 9.14
C GLY A 362 5.05 -13.74 10.24
N ILE A 363 5.48 -14.99 10.44
CA ILE A 363 6.55 -15.36 11.34
C ILE A 363 7.82 -15.50 10.51
N ALA A 364 8.82 -14.67 10.74
CA ALA A 364 10.14 -14.85 10.15
C ALA A 364 10.77 -16.12 10.77
N TYR A 365 10.67 -17.26 10.05
CA TYR A 365 10.94 -18.59 10.59
C TYR A 365 12.36 -19.05 10.30
N THR A 366 13.04 -19.48 11.35
CA THR A 366 14.26 -20.30 11.29
C THR A 366 14.21 -21.34 12.41
N ASP A 367 14.74 -22.55 12.18
CA ASP A 367 14.74 -23.62 13.19
C ASP A 367 15.55 -23.25 14.46
N ASP A 368 16.49 -22.33 14.37
CA ASP A 368 17.36 -21.87 15.48
C ASP A 368 16.92 -20.52 16.09
N GLU A 369 15.77 -19.99 15.68
CA GLU A 369 15.24 -18.70 16.12
C GLU A 369 16.22 -17.52 15.92
N SER A 370 17.14 -17.61 14.96
CA SER A 370 18.11 -16.54 14.67
C SER A 370 17.45 -15.27 14.17
N LEU A 371 16.21 -15.33 13.64
CA LEU A 371 15.40 -14.18 13.24
C LEU A 371 14.40 -13.74 14.32
N GLY A 372 14.58 -14.19 15.58
CA GLY A 372 13.71 -13.87 16.71
C GLY A 372 12.76 -15.03 17.05
N PRO A 373 11.87 -14.85 18.02
CA PRO A 373 10.95 -15.87 18.45
C PRO A 373 10.01 -16.27 17.31
N ILE A 374 9.46 -17.48 17.35
CA ILE A 374 8.48 -18.00 16.38
C ILE A 374 7.12 -17.31 16.63
N TRP A 375 7.10 -15.99 16.46
CA TRP A 375 5.95 -15.11 16.65
C TRP A 375 5.76 -14.19 15.44
N GLY A 376 4.52 -13.80 15.18
CA GLY A 376 4.18 -12.85 14.13
C GLY A 376 4.95 -11.53 14.22
N GLY A 377 5.10 -10.85 13.09
CA GLY A 377 6.00 -9.70 12.95
C GLY A 377 5.79 -8.60 13.98
N ALA A 378 4.55 -8.31 14.38
CA ALA A 378 4.26 -7.30 15.40
C ALA A 378 4.73 -7.71 16.82
N TYR A 379 4.88 -8.99 17.09
CA TYR A 379 5.37 -9.52 18.37
C TYR A 379 6.87 -9.76 18.37
N ASN A 380 7.54 -9.61 17.22
CA ASN A 380 8.96 -9.91 17.07
C ASN A 380 9.82 -8.69 17.44
N LYS A 381 10.12 -8.55 18.75
CA LYS A 381 10.96 -7.48 19.31
C LYS A 381 12.30 -7.33 18.57
N ARG A 382 12.93 -8.45 18.14
CA ARG A 382 14.20 -8.42 17.43
C ARG A 382 14.05 -7.68 16.09
N ASN A 383 13.08 -8.04 15.28
CA ASN A 383 12.94 -7.46 13.95
C ASN A 383 12.50 -5.99 14.02
N LEU A 384 11.55 -5.64 14.88
CA LEU A 384 11.15 -4.24 15.09
C LEU A 384 12.28 -3.39 15.66
N GLY A 385 13.09 -3.96 16.50
CA GLY A 385 14.26 -3.29 17.03
C GLY A 385 15.32 -2.94 15.97
N ILE A 386 15.39 -3.63 14.82
CA ILE A 386 16.27 -3.24 13.70
C ILE A 386 15.98 -1.79 13.28
N LEU A 387 14.71 -1.41 13.17
CA LEU A 387 14.30 -0.05 12.84
C LEU A 387 14.78 0.95 13.91
N ARG A 388 14.57 0.63 15.20
CA ARG A 388 14.99 1.49 16.32
C ARG A 388 16.50 1.68 16.33
N ASN A 389 17.27 0.62 16.04
CA ASN A 389 18.73 0.68 16.00
C ASN A 389 19.30 1.32 14.75
N ALA A 390 18.52 1.39 13.67
CA ALA A 390 18.82 2.26 12.52
C ALA A 390 18.61 3.74 12.83
N GLY A 391 18.12 4.08 14.04
CA GLY A 391 17.87 5.45 14.48
C GLY A 391 16.50 6.00 14.09
N TRP A 392 15.58 5.14 13.66
CA TRP A 392 14.21 5.55 13.34
C TRP A 392 13.32 5.53 14.58
N ASP A 393 12.61 6.63 14.82
CA ASP A 393 11.74 6.83 15.99
C ASP A 393 10.29 7.17 15.59
N GLY A 394 9.82 6.61 14.46
CA GLY A 394 8.45 6.74 13.99
C GLY A 394 7.48 5.77 14.64
N MET A 395 6.22 5.88 14.28
CA MET A 395 5.10 5.12 14.82
C MET A 395 5.05 3.69 14.25
N ILE A 396 4.85 2.69 15.10
CA ILE A 396 4.57 1.30 14.70
C ILE A 396 3.11 0.99 15.00
N THR A 397 2.34 0.69 13.95
CA THR A 397 0.95 0.23 14.05
C THR A 397 0.85 -1.19 13.52
N THR A 398 0.26 -2.13 14.28
CA THR A 398 0.12 -3.53 13.82
C THR A 398 -0.76 -3.62 12.58
N ASP A 399 -0.62 -4.68 11.83
CA ASP A 399 -1.66 -5.08 10.90
C ASP A 399 -2.93 -5.48 11.65
N TRP A 400 -4.03 -5.73 10.94
CA TRP A 400 -5.39 -5.77 11.48
C TRP A 400 -5.72 -7.05 12.23
N GLN A 401 -6.32 -6.89 13.43
CA GLN A 401 -6.96 -8.00 14.18
C GLN A 401 -5.98 -9.10 14.62
N ILE A 402 -4.80 -8.71 15.10
CA ILE A 402 -3.82 -9.68 15.61
C ILE A 402 -4.01 -9.98 17.11
N LEU A 403 -4.78 -9.17 17.84
CA LEU A 403 -4.93 -9.31 19.27
C LEU A 403 -6.01 -10.33 19.65
N ARG A 404 -7.16 -10.27 18.98
CA ARG A 404 -8.34 -11.11 19.22
C ARG A 404 -8.70 -11.96 18.00
N ALA A 405 -9.19 -13.18 18.24
CA ALA A 405 -9.81 -13.96 17.19
C ALA A 405 -11.13 -13.30 16.74
N THR A 406 -11.35 -13.34 15.43
CA THR A 406 -12.56 -12.78 14.80
C THR A 406 -13.21 -13.82 13.87
N ASP A 407 -14.34 -13.48 13.25
CA ASP A 407 -14.96 -14.32 12.22
C ASP A 407 -14.04 -14.57 11.01
N PHE A 408 -12.99 -13.74 10.85
CA PHE A 408 -11.95 -13.89 9.81
C PHE A 408 -10.74 -14.71 10.28
N GLY A 409 -10.84 -15.41 11.42
CA GLY A 409 -9.78 -16.24 11.98
C GLY A 409 -9.02 -15.59 13.13
N ASP A 410 -8.01 -16.31 13.65
CA ASP A 410 -7.08 -15.83 14.67
C ASP A 410 -5.70 -15.59 14.04
N ARG A 411 -5.34 -14.33 13.87
CA ARG A 411 -4.11 -13.85 13.25
C ARG A 411 -2.97 -13.60 14.25
N ALA A 412 -3.15 -13.99 15.51
CA ALA A 412 -2.13 -13.93 16.55
C ALA A 412 -1.09 -15.06 16.37
N HIS A 413 -0.42 -15.07 15.19
CA HIS A 413 0.48 -16.15 14.82
C HIS A 413 1.61 -16.32 15.82
N GLY A 414 1.80 -17.57 16.29
CA GLY A 414 2.82 -17.95 17.26
C GLY A 414 2.51 -17.59 18.72
N VAL A 415 1.47 -16.78 19.00
CA VAL A 415 1.09 -16.38 20.37
C VAL A 415 -0.36 -16.71 20.71
N LYS A 416 -0.98 -17.64 19.98
CA LYS A 416 -2.38 -18.06 20.20
C LYS A 416 -2.65 -18.63 21.59
N ASP A 417 -1.64 -19.24 22.22
CA ASP A 417 -1.72 -19.80 23.57
C ASP A 417 -1.68 -18.74 24.69
N LEU A 418 -1.29 -17.49 24.36
CA LEU A 418 -1.34 -16.38 25.31
C LEU A 418 -2.75 -15.79 25.38
N THR A 419 -3.11 -15.29 26.56
CA THR A 419 -4.33 -14.48 26.73
C THR A 419 -4.19 -13.15 26.00
N GLU A 420 -5.31 -12.52 25.67
CA GLU A 420 -5.31 -11.24 24.96
C GLU A 420 -4.53 -10.13 25.71
N PRO A 421 -4.65 -9.97 27.06
CA PRO A 421 -3.77 -9.07 27.80
C PRO A 421 -2.28 -9.43 27.71
N GLU A 422 -1.90 -10.72 27.75
CA GLU A 422 -0.52 -11.15 27.57
C GLU A 422 -0.01 -10.85 26.16
N ARG A 423 -0.85 -10.98 25.13
CA ARG A 423 -0.51 -10.55 23.76
C ARG A 423 -0.25 -9.04 23.71
N PHE A 424 -1.08 -8.22 24.36
CA PHE A 424 -0.86 -6.77 24.42
C PHE A 424 0.44 -6.43 25.17
N ASP A 425 0.75 -7.10 26.27
CA ASP A 425 2.05 -6.97 26.95
C ASP A 425 3.22 -7.23 25.99
N LYS A 426 3.15 -8.30 25.14
CA LYS A 426 4.20 -8.57 24.13
C LYS A 426 4.30 -7.49 23.05
N LEU A 427 3.21 -6.82 22.69
CA LEU A 427 3.26 -5.66 21.79
C LEU A 427 3.98 -4.48 22.45
N LEU A 428 3.77 -4.22 23.75
CA LEU A 428 4.51 -3.21 24.49
C LEU A 428 6.01 -3.54 24.52
N GLU A 429 6.38 -4.79 24.82
CA GLU A 429 7.75 -5.30 24.78
C GLU A 429 8.43 -5.10 23.40
N ALA A 430 7.65 -5.28 22.33
CA ALA A 430 8.11 -5.14 20.95
C ALA A 430 8.11 -3.69 20.45
N THR A 431 7.82 -2.70 21.31
CA THR A 431 7.77 -1.26 20.98
C THR A 431 6.68 -0.85 19.97
N VAL A 432 5.60 -1.61 19.89
CA VAL A 432 4.41 -1.27 19.10
C VAL A 432 3.68 -0.09 19.74
N ASP A 433 3.21 0.85 18.93
CA ASP A 433 2.58 2.09 19.40
C ASP A 433 1.06 2.08 19.21
N GLN A 434 0.54 1.36 18.19
CA GLN A 434 -0.89 1.19 17.97
C GLN A 434 -1.25 -0.24 17.55
N VAL A 435 -2.44 -0.69 17.97
CA VAL A 435 -3.05 -1.96 17.56
C VAL A 435 -4.08 -1.66 16.47
N GLY A 436 -3.88 -2.25 15.28
CA GLY A 436 -4.72 -2.07 14.10
C GLY A 436 -5.94 -2.99 14.09
N GLY A 437 -7.07 -2.45 13.60
CA GLY A 437 -8.27 -3.22 13.28
C GLY A 437 -9.04 -3.80 14.45
N ASP A 438 -8.78 -3.32 15.66
CA ASP A 438 -9.42 -3.75 16.88
C ASP A 438 -9.78 -2.55 17.78
N TRP A 439 -10.72 -2.75 18.70
CA TRP A 439 -11.08 -1.78 19.73
C TRP A 439 -11.38 -2.51 21.03
N ALA A 440 -10.44 -2.50 21.96
CA ALA A 440 -10.53 -3.19 23.24
C ALA A 440 -9.62 -2.52 24.30
N PRO A 441 -9.86 -1.24 24.66
CA PRO A 441 -8.99 -0.51 25.58
C PRO A 441 -8.90 -1.14 26.97
N GLU A 442 -9.92 -1.88 27.41
CA GLU A 442 -9.91 -2.65 28.65
C GLU A 442 -8.86 -3.77 28.64
N ILE A 443 -8.71 -4.49 27.52
CA ILE A 443 -7.68 -5.51 27.33
C ILE A 443 -6.31 -4.84 27.33
N GLY A 444 -6.20 -3.68 26.64
CA GLY A 444 -4.97 -2.87 26.63
C GLY A 444 -4.55 -2.46 28.04
N MET A 445 -5.49 -2.03 28.89
CA MET A 445 -5.20 -1.66 30.29
C MET A 445 -4.79 -2.88 31.12
N GLU A 446 -5.41 -4.05 30.91
CA GLU A 446 -5.00 -5.29 31.58
C GLU A 446 -3.58 -5.69 31.15
N GLY A 447 -3.25 -5.61 29.85
CA GLY A 447 -1.91 -5.87 29.35
C GLY A 447 -0.86 -4.86 29.86
N TYR A 448 -1.21 -3.57 29.91
CA TYR A 448 -0.37 -2.55 30.56
C TYR A 448 -0.02 -2.90 32.02
N LYS A 449 -0.98 -3.40 32.80
CA LYS A 449 -0.73 -3.83 34.18
C LYS A 449 0.19 -5.05 34.27
N LEU A 450 0.18 -5.94 33.27
CA LEU A 450 1.17 -7.03 33.21
C LEU A 450 2.56 -6.45 32.96
N TYR A 451 2.71 -5.54 32.01
CA TYR A 451 3.96 -4.85 31.74
C TYR A 451 4.49 -4.06 32.96
N GLU A 452 3.58 -3.31 33.65
CA GLU A 452 3.90 -2.57 34.88
C GLU A 452 4.40 -3.48 35.99
N LYS A 453 3.79 -4.64 36.17
CA LYS A 453 4.22 -5.62 37.16
C LYS A 453 5.65 -6.12 36.94
N ASP A 454 6.04 -6.28 35.68
CA ASP A 454 7.33 -6.85 35.31
C ASP A 454 8.44 -5.76 35.24
N HIS A 455 8.09 -4.50 34.91
CA HIS A 455 9.04 -3.39 34.70
C HIS A 455 8.97 -2.28 35.75
N GLY A 456 7.87 -2.17 36.51
CA GLY A 456 7.60 -1.09 37.47
C GLY A 456 6.81 0.07 36.87
N GLU A 457 6.16 0.84 37.74
CA GLU A 457 5.20 1.91 37.39
C GLU A 457 5.85 3.00 36.50
N ASP A 458 7.01 3.49 36.88
CA ASP A 458 7.69 4.58 36.17
C ASP A 458 8.09 4.16 34.73
N GLU A 459 8.60 2.95 34.56
CA GLU A 459 9.02 2.45 33.27
C GLU A 459 7.82 2.12 32.38
N ALA A 460 6.75 1.55 32.93
CA ALA A 460 5.53 1.26 32.22
C ALA A 460 4.85 2.55 31.73
N LEU A 461 4.76 3.57 32.58
CA LEU A 461 4.21 4.87 32.18
C LEU A 461 5.08 5.54 31.12
N ALA A 462 6.39 5.51 31.27
CA ALA A 462 7.33 6.03 30.26
C ALA A 462 7.16 5.32 28.91
N ARG A 463 6.96 3.99 28.91
CA ARG A 463 6.75 3.19 27.70
C ARG A 463 5.51 3.63 26.91
N VAL A 464 4.38 3.81 27.59
CA VAL A 464 3.13 4.22 26.90
C VAL A 464 3.17 5.71 26.52
N ARG A 465 3.81 6.58 27.32
CA ARG A 465 4.07 7.97 26.95
C ARG A 465 4.92 8.09 25.69
N ASP A 466 5.87 7.19 25.51
CA ASP A 466 6.68 7.15 24.31
C ASP A 466 5.85 6.74 23.07
N SER A 467 4.87 5.85 23.22
CA SER A 467 3.89 5.57 22.18
C SER A 467 3.01 6.78 21.86
N ALA A 468 2.47 7.46 22.88
CA ALA A 468 1.67 8.67 22.69
C ALA A 468 2.48 9.77 21.99
N ARG A 469 3.74 9.96 22.36
CA ARG A 469 4.66 10.90 21.70
C ARG A 469 4.83 10.60 20.23
N ARG A 470 5.03 9.34 19.83
CA ARG A 470 5.15 8.95 18.41
C ARG A 470 3.85 9.19 17.64
N ILE A 471 2.72 8.84 18.19
CA ILE A 471 1.39 9.10 17.63
C ILE A 471 1.19 10.62 17.43
N PHE A 472 1.42 11.41 18.46
CA PHE A 472 1.28 12.87 18.40
C PHE A 472 2.32 13.53 17.48
N THR A 473 3.52 12.94 17.33
CA THR A 473 4.50 13.43 16.35
C THR A 473 3.93 13.34 14.95
N VAL A 474 3.36 12.21 14.56
CA VAL A 474 2.68 12.06 13.26
C VAL A 474 1.53 13.06 13.12
N MET A 475 0.67 13.20 14.13
CA MET A 475 -0.43 14.16 14.11
C MET A 475 0.04 15.61 13.91
N ASN A 476 1.14 16.00 14.57
CA ASN A 476 1.74 17.33 14.42
C ASN A 476 2.40 17.52 13.04
N GLN A 477 3.10 16.52 12.52
CA GLN A 477 3.71 16.55 11.19
C GLN A 477 2.67 16.80 10.10
N VAL A 478 1.51 16.17 10.18
CA VAL A 478 0.39 16.39 9.25
C VAL A 478 -0.51 17.55 9.66
N GLN A 479 -0.06 18.43 10.58
CA GLN A 479 -0.74 19.65 11.04
C GLN A 479 -2.16 19.39 11.60
N LEU A 480 -2.40 18.23 12.17
CA LEU A 480 -3.74 17.86 12.64
C LEU A 480 -4.12 18.64 13.91
N PHE A 481 -3.15 18.95 14.78
CA PHE A 481 -3.37 19.80 15.96
C PHE A 481 -3.62 21.29 15.59
N ASP A 482 -3.11 21.74 14.45
CA ASP A 482 -3.27 23.11 13.99
C ASP A 482 -4.57 23.27 13.21
N ASN A 483 -4.78 22.44 12.17
CA ASN A 483 -6.01 22.43 11.37
C ASN A 483 -6.54 21.00 11.16
N PRO A 484 -7.48 20.53 12.02
CA PRO A 484 -8.10 19.22 11.88
C PRO A 484 -9.18 19.15 10.79
N TYR A 485 -9.71 20.28 10.36
CA TYR A 485 -10.86 20.35 9.46
C TYR A 485 -10.48 20.22 7.99
N SER A 486 -11.44 19.82 7.17
CA SER A 486 -11.36 19.75 5.72
C SER A 486 -12.31 20.76 5.09
N ASP A 487 -11.87 21.42 4.00
CA ASP A 487 -12.62 22.42 3.27
C ASP A 487 -13.22 21.81 2.01
N ARG A 488 -14.56 21.80 1.91
CA ARG A 488 -15.29 21.24 0.78
C ARG A 488 -14.99 21.95 -0.55
N GLU A 489 -14.81 23.27 -0.54
CA GLU A 489 -14.52 24.00 -1.78
C GLU A 489 -13.09 23.71 -2.26
N TYR A 490 -12.14 23.62 -1.34
CA TYR A 490 -10.77 23.18 -1.66
C TYR A 490 -10.74 21.74 -2.17
N ALA A 491 -11.46 20.82 -1.51
CA ALA A 491 -11.54 19.43 -1.97
C ALA A 491 -12.15 19.33 -3.38
N LYS A 492 -13.18 20.13 -3.67
CA LYS A 492 -13.77 20.21 -5.01
C LYS A 492 -12.75 20.67 -6.05
N GLU A 493 -12.00 21.72 -5.76
CA GLU A 493 -10.94 22.21 -6.65
C GLU A 493 -9.91 21.11 -6.92
N VAL A 494 -9.39 20.48 -5.85
CA VAL A 494 -8.38 19.44 -5.95
C VAL A 494 -8.90 18.23 -6.75
N LEU A 495 -10.08 17.71 -6.43
CA LEU A 495 -10.63 16.52 -7.08
C LEU A 495 -11.08 16.75 -8.53
N SER A 496 -11.21 17.99 -8.97
CA SER A 496 -11.52 18.34 -10.37
C SER A 496 -10.30 18.82 -11.17
N ASP A 497 -9.09 18.62 -10.66
CA ASP A 497 -7.85 19.05 -11.30
C ASP A 497 -7.58 18.26 -12.59
N GLN A 498 -7.78 18.90 -13.75
CA GLN A 498 -7.57 18.26 -15.06
C GLN A 498 -6.12 17.80 -15.26
N ALA A 499 -5.14 18.52 -14.72
CA ALA A 499 -3.74 18.12 -14.84
C ALA A 499 -3.46 16.80 -14.12
N ALA A 500 -4.18 16.52 -13.02
CA ALA A 500 -4.08 15.25 -12.33
C ALA A 500 -4.68 14.08 -13.13
N PHE A 501 -5.81 14.30 -13.84
CA PHE A 501 -6.38 13.30 -14.74
C PHE A 501 -5.50 13.04 -15.97
N ASP A 502 -4.96 14.10 -16.58
CA ASP A 502 -4.03 13.96 -17.69
C ASP A 502 -2.78 13.17 -17.28
N PHE A 503 -2.30 13.40 -16.05
CA PHE A 503 -1.22 12.64 -15.45
C PHE A 503 -1.61 11.16 -15.20
N GLY A 504 -2.82 10.89 -14.73
CA GLY A 504 -3.34 9.51 -14.58
C GLY A 504 -3.33 8.75 -15.91
N GLN A 505 -3.70 9.41 -17.01
CA GLN A 505 -3.60 8.82 -18.35
C GLN A 505 -2.14 8.53 -18.76
N GLU A 506 -1.20 9.43 -18.45
CA GLU A 506 0.22 9.19 -18.67
C GLU A 506 0.72 7.97 -17.88
N CYS A 507 0.34 7.87 -16.60
CA CYS A 507 0.66 6.72 -15.75
C CYS A 507 0.15 5.41 -16.35
N SER A 508 -1.11 5.38 -16.80
CA SER A 508 -1.71 4.20 -17.43
C SER A 508 -0.97 3.79 -18.71
N ASN A 509 -0.61 4.75 -19.54
CA ASN A 509 0.15 4.50 -20.77
C ASN A 509 1.53 3.89 -20.49
N LYS A 510 2.19 4.32 -19.40
CA LYS A 510 3.53 3.86 -18.99
C LYS A 510 3.51 2.59 -18.13
N SER A 511 2.35 2.00 -17.87
CA SER A 511 2.19 0.79 -17.06
C SER A 511 1.89 -0.47 -17.87
N ILE A 512 1.73 -0.37 -19.19
CA ILE A 512 1.44 -1.49 -20.07
C ILE A 512 2.70 -1.98 -20.77
N VAL A 513 3.08 -3.23 -20.48
CA VAL A 513 4.25 -3.89 -21.06
C VAL A 513 3.85 -4.57 -22.37
N MET A 514 4.57 -4.32 -23.44
CA MET A 514 4.45 -5.12 -24.67
C MET A 514 5.47 -6.26 -24.61
N LEU A 515 4.97 -7.51 -24.54
CA LEU A 515 5.81 -8.70 -24.42
C LEU A 515 6.16 -9.31 -25.78
N LYS A 516 5.22 -9.29 -26.71
CA LYS A 516 5.38 -9.86 -28.06
C LYS A 516 4.79 -8.91 -29.09
N ASN A 517 5.43 -8.82 -30.26
CA ASN A 517 4.94 -7.99 -31.36
C ASN A 517 5.44 -8.53 -32.73
N LYS A 518 4.97 -9.71 -33.09
CA LYS A 518 5.36 -10.40 -34.33
C LYS A 518 4.96 -9.59 -35.54
N ASP A 519 5.87 -9.41 -36.47
CA ASP A 519 5.69 -8.66 -37.71
C ASP A 519 5.20 -7.21 -37.52
N GLY A 520 5.36 -6.62 -36.31
CA GLY A 520 4.97 -5.24 -36.03
C GLY A 520 3.46 -5.01 -36.07
N VAL A 521 2.66 -5.97 -35.57
CA VAL A 521 1.19 -5.89 -35.47
C VAL A 521 0.76 -4.61 -34.74
N ILE A 522 1.50 -4.24 -33.70
CA ILE A 522 1.36 -2.98 -32.97
C ILE A 522 2.48 -2.05 -33.41
N SER A 523 2.16 -0.91 -34.00
CA SER A 523 3.13 0.02 -34.55
C SER A 523 2.66 1.47 -34.43
N LYS A 524 3.59 2.40 -34.66
CA LYS A 524 3.31 3.86 -34.68
C LYS A 524 2.27 4.28 -35.71
N ASP A 525 2.03 3.46 -36.74
CA ASP A 525 1.02 3.78 -37.75
C ASP A 525 -0.38 3.37 -37.28
N GLY A 526 -0.48 2.59 -36.21
CA GLY A 526 -1.74 2.03 -35.69
C GLY A 526 -2.46 1.10 -36.67
N ILE A 527 -3.52 0.49 -36.21
CA ILE A 527 -4.37 -0.39 -37.04
C ILE A 527 -5.17 0.48 -38.03
N LYS A 528 -5.13 0.16 -39.33
CA LYS A 528 -5.74 0.97 -40.40
C LYS A 528 -6.79 0.19 -41.18
N GLY A 529 -7.68 0.93 -41.85
CA GLY A 529 -8.62 0.36 -42.78
C GLY A 529 -9.87 -0.25 -42.16
N LYS A 530 -10.04 -0.11 -40.86
CA LYS A 530 -11.20 -0.64 -40.11
C LYS A 530 -11.46 -2.12 -40.39
N PRO A 531 -10.47 -3.02 -40.19
CA PRO A 531 -10.62 -4.44 -40.46
C PRO A 531 -11.70 -5.06 -39.56
N LYS A 532 -12.33 -6.15 -40.04
CA LYS A 532 -13.25 -6.93 -39.21
C LYS A 532 -12.49 -7.59 -38.06
N CYS A 533 -12.95 -7.40 -36.83
CA CYS A 533 -12.25 -7.83 -35.61
C CYS A 533 -13.21 -8.51 -34.65
N TYR A 534 -12.84 -9.69 -34.17
CA TYR A 534 -13.51 -10.32 -33.05
C TYR A 534 -12.99 -9.76 -31.73
N ILE A 535 -13.88 -9.15 -30.94
CA ILE A 535 -13.61 -8.66 -29.59
C ILE A 535 -14.67 -9.27 -28.66
N PRO A 536 -14.34 -10.31 -27.87
CA PRO A 536 -15.31 -10.95 -26.98
C PRO A 536 -15.72 -10.04 -25.84
N GLN A 537 -16.86 -10.36 -25.25
CA GLN A 537 -17.32 -9.79 -24.01
C GLN A 537 -16.55 -10.42 -22.83
N LYS A 538 -16.01 -9.57 -21.94
CA LYS A 538 -15.39 -9.94 -20.66
C LYS A 538 -16.39 -9.70 -19.55
N PHE A 539 -16.57 -10.69 -18.70
CA PHE A 539 -17.34 -10.55 -17.46
C PHE A 539 -16.53 -9.81 -16.40
N VAL A 540 -17.12 -8.77 -15.84
CA VAL A 540 -16.58 -8.02 -14.68
C VAL A 540 -17.47 -8.29 -13.49
N SER A 541 -16.95 -8.93 -12.45
CA SER A 541 -17.70 -9.18 -11.22
C SER A 541 -17.98 -7.86 -10.50
N GLY A 542 -19.14 -7.77 -9.85
CA GLY A 542 -19.47 -6.62 -8.99
C GLY A 542 -18.50 -6.48 -7.81
N GLY A 543 -18.35 -5.24 -7.31
CA GLY A 543 -17.47 -4.95 -6.20
C GLY A 543 -17.85 -5.69 -4.90
N MET A 544 -16.86 -6.26 -4.22
CA MET A 544 -17.03 -7.11 -3.04
C MET A 544 -17.58 -6.33 -1.81
N PHE A 545 -17.38 -5.00 -1.76
CA PHE A 545 -17.70 -4.18 -0.58
C PHE A 545 -18.89 -3.23 -0.79
N GLY A 546 -19.75 -3.48 -1.75
CA GLY A 546 -21.04 -2.76 -1.93
C GLY A 546 -20.95 -1.33 -2.48
N ASN A 547 -19.76 -0.83 -2.73
CA ASN A 547 -19.46 0.46 -3.36
C ASN A 547 -18.89 0.33 -4.77
N GLY A 548 -18.85 -0.88 -5.34
CA GLY A 548 -18.45 -1.15 -6.70
C GLY A 548 -19.63 -1.09 -7.68
N ALA A 549 -19.32 -0.95 -8.98
CA ALA A 549 -20.30 -1.13 -10.03
C ALA A 549 -20.93 -2.53 -9.96
N PRO A 550 -22.20 -2.70 -10.31
CA PRO A 550 -22.80 -4.03 -10.41
C PRO A 550 -22.07 -4.87 -11.45
N ALA A 551 -22.17 -6.20 -11.33
CA ALA A 551 -21.60 -7.11 -12.31
C ALA A 551 -22.11 -6.77 -13.72
N HIS A 552 -21.19 -6.74 -14.70
CA HIS A 552 -21.50 -6.37 -16.09
C HIS A 552 -20.56 -7.04 -17.08
N PHE A 553 -20.81 -6.82 -18.37
CA PHE A 553 -19.91 -7.22 -19.44
C PHE A 553 -19.33 -5.99 -20.13
N GLU A 554 -18.09 -6.08 -20.57
CA GLU A 554 -17.39 -5.04 -21.31
C GLU A 554 -16.50 -5.66 -22.41
N LEU A 555 -16.08 -4.85 -23.37
CA LEU A 555 -15.12 -5.26 -24.39
C LEU A 555 -13.69 -5.19 -23.82
N ALA A 556 -12.77 -5.86 -24.50
CA ALA A 556 -11.32 -5.83 -24.16
C ALA A 556 -10.72 -4.43 -24.15
N ILE A 557 -11.27 -3.52 -24.95
CA ILE A 557 -10.90 -2.11 -25.06
C ILE A 557 -12.17 -1.27 -25.02
N ASP A 558 -12.01 0.02 -24.78
CA ASP A 558 -13.11 0.98 -24.81
C ASP A 558 -13.98 0.82 -26.07
N GLU A 559 -15.30 0.81 -25.92
CA GLU A 559 -16.24 0.53 -27.01
C GLU A 559 -16.17 1.56 -28.14
N ASP A 560 -16.00 2.84 -27.83
CA ASP A 560 -15.87 3.89 -28.85
C ASP A 560 -14.57 3.70 -29.64
N VAL A 561 -13.48 3.34 -28.94
CA VAL A 561 -12.19 3.01 -29.56
C VAL A 561 -12.29 1.75 -30.42
N ALA A 562 -12.96 0.71 -29.92
CA ALA A 562 -13.19 -0.52 -30.69
C ALA A 562 -13.93 -0.23 -31.98
N ASN A 563 -15.02 0.55 -31.91
CA ASN A 563 -15.83 0.93 -33.05
C ASN A 563 -15.13 1.91 -34.01
N GLU A 564 -14.18 2.70 -33.53
CA GLU A 564 -13.31 3.55 -34.37
C GLU A 564 -12.32 2.70 -35.18
N LEU A 565 -11.64 1.77 -34.53
CA LEU A 565 -10.56 0.96 -35.13
C LEU A 565 -11.04 -0.17 -36.01
N PHE A 566 -12.21 -0.77 -35.68
CA PHE A 566 -12.64 -2.06 -36.22
C PHE A 566 -14.11 -2.06 -36.69
N ASP A 567 -14.40 -2.98 -37.63
CA ASP A 567 -15.74 -3.53 -37.84
C ASP A 567 -15.91 -4.68 -36.83
N VAL A 568 -16.58 -4.38 -35.70
CA VAL A 568 -16.57 -5.23 -34.50
C VAL A 568 -17.51 -6.41 -34.63
N VAL A 569 -17.01 -7.62 -34.46
CA VAL A 569 -17.74 -8.84 -34.17
C VAL A 569 -17.58 -9.15 -32.68
N THR A 570 -18.68 -9.31 -31.96
CA THR A 570 -18.65 -9.59 -30.53
C THR A 570 -19.63 -10.68 -30.13
N ASP A 571 -19.56 -11.09 -28.88
CA ASP A 571 -20.44 -12.04 -28.24
C ASP A 571 -21.85 -11.45 -28.01
N THR A 572 -22.81 -12.30 -27.75
CA THR A 572 -24.16 -11.89 -27.37
C THR A 572 -24.30 -12.04 -25.85
N VAL A 573 -24.56 -10.95 -25.15
CA VAL A 573 -24.89 -10.95 -23.72
C VAL A 573 -26.40 -11.23 -23.59
N GLY A 574 -26.74 -12.25 -22.79
CA GLY A 574 -28.12 -12.62 -22.48
C GLY A 574 -28.69 -11.76 -21.32
N GLU A 575 -29.87 -12.13 -20.84
CA GLU A 575 -30.44 -11.54 -19.63
C GLU A 575 -29.65 -12.05 -18.39
N PRO A 576 -29.52 -11.23 -17.32
CA PRO A 576 -28.85 -11.66 -16.13
C PRO A 576 -29.59 -12.80 -15.42
N THR A 577 -28.88 -13.88 -15.08
CA THR A 577 -29.45 -15.09 -14.47
C THR A 577 -29.03 -15.30 -13.01
N GLY A 578 -28.09 -14.52 -12.51
CA GLY A 578 -27.56 -14.61 -11.14
C GLY A 578 -28.41 -13.91 -10.11
N LYS A 579 -28.03 -14.11 -8.85
CA LYS A 579 -28.55 -13.37 -7.70
C LYS A 579 -27.42 -12.67 -6.99
N ALA A 580 -27.68 -11.46 -6.51
CA ALA A 580 -26.75 -10.77 -5.64
C ALA A 580 -26.60 -11.56 -4.34
N VAL A 581 -25.38 -12.00 -4.04
CA VAL A 581 -25.04 -12.69 -2.79
C VAL A 581 -24.31 -11.69 -1.91
N ALA A 582 -24.86 -11.45 -0.72
CA ALA A 582 -24.14 -10.69 0.30
C ALA A 582 -22.93 -11.48 0.77
N PHE A 583 -21.73 -10.88 0.67
CA PHE A 583 -20.49 -11.49 1.13
C PHE A 583 -20.01 -10.80 2.39
N GLY A 584 -20.36 -11.35 3.57
CA GLY A 584 -19.94 -10.82 4.85
C GLY A 584 -20.77 -9.62 5.37
N PRO A 585 -20.51 -9.17 6.59
CA PRO A 585 -21.28 -8.11 7.25
C PRO A 585 -21.12 -6.71 6.64
N MET A 586 -20.14 -6.51 5.78
CA MET A 586 -19.88 -5.24 5.07
C MET A 586 -20.39 -5.22 3.62
N ALA A 587 -21.01 -6.30 3.16
CA ALA A 587 -21.57 -6.36 1.81
C ALA A 587 -22.90 -5.60 1.71
N ALA A 588 -23.21 -5.09 0.52
CA ALA A 588 -24.55 -4.59 0.22
C ALA A 588 -25.59 -5.65 0.56
N PRO A 589 -26.78 -5.26 1.04
CA PRO A 589 -27.86 -6.21 1.29
C PRO A 589 -28.13 -7.05 0.04
N ALA A 590 -28.39 -8.35 0.23
CA ALA A 590 -28.81 -9.20 -0.89
C ALA A 590 -30.04 -8.57 -1.55
N SER A 591 -29.99 -8.37 -2.88
CA SER A 591 -31.11 -7.90 -3.68
C SER A 591 -31.71 -9.09 -4.42
N ASP A 592 -33.04 -9.08 -4.60
CA ASP A 592 -33.74 -10.03 -5.48
C ASP A 592 -33.58 -9.66 -6.96
N ASP A 593 -32.94 -8.52 -7.28
CA ASP A 593 -32.70 -8.11 -8.64
C ASP A 593 -31.69 -9.06 -9.32
N PRO A 594 -31.95 -9.50 -10.55
CA PRO A 594 -31.02 -10.35 -11.27
C PRO A 594 -29.70 -9.63 -11.54
N VAL A 595 -28.59 -10.33 -11.34
CA VAL A 595 -27.24 -9.87 -11.65
C VAL A 595 -26.59 -10.73 -12.71
N TYR A 596 -25.69 -10.15 -13.48
CA TYR A 596 -24.92 -10.90 -14.47
C TYR A 596 -23.99 -11.92 -13.83
N GLN A 597 -23.84 -13.06 -14.52
CA GLN A 597 -22.85 -14.10 -14.27
C GLN A 597 -22.01 -14.34 -15.51
N ALA A 598 -20.81 -14.89 -15.33
CA ALA A 598 -19.93 -15.22 -16.45
C ALA A 598 -20.58 -16.13 -17.52
N SER A 599 -21.58 -16.94 -17.14
CA SER A 599 -22.33 -17.82 -18.02
C SER A 599 -23.38 -17.12 -18.88
N ASP A 600 -23.68 -15.84 -18.62
CA ASP A 600 -24.75 -15.09 -19.35
C ASP A 600 -24.29 -14.56 -20.72
N VAL A 601 -23.16 -15.04 -21.21
CA VAL A 601 -22.61 -14.69 -22.52
C VAL A 601 -22.63 -15.89 -23.48
N VAL A 602 -23.04 -15.65 -24.72
CA VAL A 602 -22.97 -16.63 -25.82
C VAL A 602 -21.88 -16.17 -26.78
N ARG A 603 -20.80 -16.94 -26.88
CA ARG A 603 -19.67 -16.65 -27.75
C ARG A 603 -20.11 -16.60 -29.23
N ALA A 604 -19.48 -15.69 -30.00
CA ALA A 604 -19.68 -15.62 -31.43
C ALA A 604 -19.39 -16.98 -32.11
N ALA A 605 -20.19 -17.32 -33.15
CA ALA A 605 -20.00 -18.58 -33.86
C ALA A 605 -18.65 -18.61 -34.60
N PRO A 606 -17.97 -19.78 -34.70
CA PRO A 606 -16.71 -19.91 -35.42
C PRO A 606 -16.73 -19.37 -36.84
N GLU A 607 -17.85 -19.47 -37.54
CA GLU A 607 -18.04 -18.95 -38.88
C GLU A 607 -17.98 -17.41 -38.96
N GLN A 608 -18.43 -16.72 -37.89
CA GLN A 608 -18.33 -15.27 -37.76
C GLN A 608 -16.89 -14.84 -37.49
N ILE A 609 -16.16 -15.58 -36.62
CA ILE A 609 -14.74 -15.35 -36.30
C ILE A 609 -13.86 -15.61 -37.53
N ALA A 610 -14.21 -16.61 -38.35
CA ALA A 610 -13.50 -16.94 -39.62
C ALA A 610 -13.52 -15.81 -40.65
N GLU A 611 -14.40 -14.83 -40.52
CA GLU A 611 -14.43 -13.65 -41.38
C GLU A 611 -13.54 -12.50 -40.88
N CYS A 612 -12.97 -12.62 -39.71
CA CYS A 612 -12.19 -11.55 -39.08
C CYS A 612 -10.72 -11.56 -39.54
N GLN A 613 -10.15 -10.38 -39.72
CA GLN A 613 -8.72 -10.16 -39.94
C GLN A 613 -7.96 -9.96 -38.62
N TYR A 614 -8.67 -9.62 -37.56
CA TYR A 614 -8.12 -9.42 -36.24
C TYR A 614 -8.97 -10.08 -35.15
N ALA A 615 -8.36 -10.45 -34.05
CA ALA A 615 -9.01 -10.62 -32.75
C ALA A 615 -8.24 -9.84 -31.67
N VAL A 616 -8.97 -9.21 -30.76
CA VAL A 616 -8.42 -8.55 -29.57
C VAL A 616 -9.07 -9.18 -28.35
N LEU A 617 -8.32 -9.96 -27.61
CA LEU A 617 -8.78 -10.68 -26.43
C LEU A 617 -8.22 -10.05 -25.17
N LEU A 618 -9.01 -10.01 -24.09
CA LEU A 618 -8.56 -9.67 -22.76
C LEU A 618 -8.85 -10.83 -21.80
N ILE A 619 -7.82 -11.33 -21.14
CA ILE A 619 -7.88 -12.44 -20.19
C ILE A 619 -7.20 -12.06 -18.87
N ALA A 620 -7.54 -12.75 -17.78
CA ALA A 620 -6.84 -12.65 -16.53
C ALA A 620 -5.71 -13.70 -16.43
N SER A 621 -4.73 -13.50 -15.56
CA SER A 621 -3.76 -14.54 -15.22
C SER A 621 -4.45 -15.76 -14.58
N PRO A 622 -3.81 -16.96 -14.55
CA PRO A 622 -4.38 -18.15 -13.93
C PRO A 622 -4.75 -17.91 -12.45
N SER A 623 -5.93 -18.34 -12.04
CA SER A 623 -6.43 -18.21 -10.68
C SER A 623 -6.67 -19.59 -10.06
N THR A 624 -5.77 -20.04 -9.18
CA THR A 624 -5.83 -21.36 -8.55
C THR A 624 -6.13 -21.32 -7.05
N GLY A 625 -6.54 -20.15 -6.53
CA GLY A 625 -6.85 -19.94 -5.12
C GLY A 625 -5.64 -19.55 -4.26
N ALA A 626 -5.77 -19.67 -2.95
CA ALA A 626 -4.79 -19.22 -1.96
C ALA A 626 -3.92 -20.34 -1.38
N GLY A 627 -3.85 -21.50 -2.02
CA GLY A 627 -3.07 -22.63 -1.57
C GLY A 627 -3.73 -23.45 -0.46
N GLU A 628 -5.03 -23.29 -0.25
CA GLU A 628 -5.84 -24.05 0.69
C GLU A 628 -7.29 -24.21 0.20
N PRO A 629 -8.01 -25.32 0.56
CA PRO A 629 -9.37 -25.56 0.10
C PRO A 629 -10.34 -24.48 0.59
N GLY A 630 -11.10 -23.88 -0.33
CA GLY A 630 -12.07 -22.85 0.01
C GLY A 630 -11.48 -21.54 0.54
N GLY A 631 -10.16 -21.47 0.65
CA GLY A 631 -9.43 -20.28 1.10
C GLY A 631 -9.46 -19.17 0.06
N GLY A 632 -9.81 -17.97 0.47
CA GLY A 632 -9.66 -16.73 -0.28
C GLY A 632 -8.72 -15.80 0.49
N MET A 633 -8.59 -14.54 0.03
CA MET A 633 -7.74 -13.55 0.69
C MET A 633 -8.01 -13.42 2.20
N PHE A 634 -9.26 -13.61 2.63
CA PHE A 634 -9.69 -13.47 4.03
C PHE A 634 -10.37 -14.73 4.59
N GLY A 635 -10.36 -15.85 3.86
CA GLY A 635 -11.01 -17.11 4.25
C GLY A 635 -9.98 -18.19 4.52
N ALA A 636 -10.05 -18.80 5.69
CA ALA A 636 -9.29 -20.01 5.99
C ALA A 636 -10.01 -21.27 5.47
N ALA A 637 -9.26 -22.35 5.26
CA ALA A 637 -9.85 -23.65 5.00
C ALA A 637 -10.84 -24.02 6.13
N PRO A 638 -11.93 -24.75 5.82
CA PRO A 638 -12.84 -25.25 6.84
C PRO A 638 -12.08 -25.96 7.96
N ALA A 639 -12.50 -25.76 9.21
CA ALA A 639 -11.79 -26.27 10.40
C ALA A 639 -11.68 -27.80 10.42
N ASP A 640 -12.55 -28.51 9.71
CA ASP A 640 -12.60 -29.97 9.57
C ASP A 640 -11.87 -30.49 8.33
N THR A 641 -11.16 -29.60 7.59
CA THR A 641 -10.35 -30.01 6.44
C THR A 641 -9.29 -31.04 6.87
N PRO A 642 -9.22 -32.22 6.24
CA PRO A 642 -8.19 -33.20 6.53
C PRO A 642 -6.78 -32.66 6.34
N ALA A 643 -5.83 -33.04 7.18
CA ALA A 643 -4.47 -32.51 7.15
C ALA A 643 -3.77 -32.74 5.80
N ASP A 644 -4.07 -33.83 5.11
CA ASP A 644 -3.56 -34.16 3.79
C ASP A 644 -4.22 -33.34 2.65
N GLU A 645 -5.33 -32.67 2.92
CA GLU A 645 -6.03 -31.76 1.99
C GLU A 645 -5.76 -30.28 2.27
N LYS A 646 -5.22 -29.95 3.44
CA LYS A 646 -5.10 -28.59 3.96
C LYS A 646 -4.19 -27.68 3.13
N TYR A 647 -3.11 -28.23 2.56
CA TYR A 647 -2.11 -27.47 1.81
C TYR A 647 -2.17 -27.85 0.33
N LEU A 648 -2.50 -26.90 -0.54
CA LEU A 648 -2.58 -27.06 -1.98
C LEU A 648 -1.49 -26.26 -2.69
N PRO A 649 -1.08 -26.66 -3.91
CA PRO A 649 -0.20 -25.82 -4.72
C PRO A 649 -0.94 -24.57 -5.21
N ILE A 650 -0.19 -23.50 -5.45
CA ILE A 650 -0.62 -22.35 -6.22
C ILE A 650 0.05 -22.49 -7.58
N SER A 651 -0.75 -22.56 -8.66
CA SER A 651 -0.24 -22.75 -10.01
C SER A 651 -0.35 -21.50 -10.86
N LEU A 652 0.69 -21.26 -11.66
CA LEU A 652 0.81 -20.14 -12.58
C LEU A 652 0.42 -20.52 -14.03
N GLN A 653 -0.20 -21.69 -14.23
CA GLN A 653 -0.72 -22.18 -15.51
C GLN A 653 -2.23 -22.42 -15.46
N TYR A 654 -2.91 -22.36 -16.61
CA TYR A 654 -4.37 -22.55 -16.68
C TYR A 654 -4.75 -24.02 -16.56
N ARG A 655 -4.03 -24.91 -17.24
CA ARG A 655 -4.31 -26.35 -17.23
C ARG A 655 -3.99 -26.96 -15.87
N PRO A 656 -4.60 -28.11 -15.54
CA PRO A 656 -4.34 -28.79 -14.28
C PRO A 656 -2.84 -28.98 -14.01
N TYR A 657 -2.43 -28.71 -12.81
CA TYR A 657 -1.06 -28.90 -12.33
C TYR A 657 -1.01 -29.84 -11.16
N THR A 658 -0.03 -30.77 -11.17
CA THR A 658 0.30 -31.64 -10.06
C THR A 658 1.73 -31.34 -9.59
N ALA A 659 1.91 -31.01 -8.34
CA ALA A 659 3.17 -30.55 -7.77
C ALA A 659 4.13 -31.71 -7.43
N ASP A 660 4.54 -32.47 -8.45
CA ASP A 660 5.41 -33.66 -8.26
C ASP A 660 6.83 -33.29 -7.82
N THR A 661 7.31 -32.10 -8.17
CA THR A 661 8.66 -31.60 -7.86
C THR A 661 8.72 -30.72 -6.62
N ALA A 662 7.58 -30.42 -6.01
CA ALA A 662 7.53 -29.60 -4.80
C ALA A 662 8.36 -30.17 -3.66
N ARG A 663 8.85 -29.28 -2.80
CA ARG A 663 9.63 -29.62 -1.61
C ARG A 663 8.85 -30.51 -0.65
N ASP A 664 9.51 -31.52 -0.11
CA ASP A 664 8.98 -32.41 0.92
C ASP A 664 10.14 -32.98 1.80
N PRO A 665 10.12 -32.75 3.13
CA PRO A 665 9.12 -32.02 3.91
C PRO A 665 9.20 -30.50 3.73
N SER A 666 8.17 -29.77 4.25
CA SER A 666 8.16 -28.30 4.35
C SER A 666 9.30 -27.80 5.25
N LEU A 667 9.72 -26.53 5.02
CA LEU A 667 10.73 -25.87 5.85
C LEU A 667 10.18 -25.51 7.22
N ALA A 668 9.00 -24.92 7.26
CA ALA A 668 8.34 -24.51 8.49
C ALA A 668 7.16 -25.41 8.85
N GLY A 669 6.74 -25.38 10.10
CA GLY A 669 5.57 -26.09 10.60
C GLY A 669 5.46 -25.99 12.12
N ASP A 670 4.23 -26.08 12.63
CA ASP A 670 3.96 -26.14 14.07
C ASP A 670 4.53 -27.42 14.69
N VAL A 671 4.98 -27.32 15.95
CA VAL A 671 5.38 -28.51 16.71
C VAL A 671 4.15 -29.10 17.38
N ILE A 672 3.60 -30.15 16.80
CA ILE A 672 2.41 -30.87 17.31
C ILE A 672 2.86 -32.20 17.91
N ASN A 673 2.62 -32.41 19.20
CA ASN A 673 3.03 -33.59 19.94
C ASN A 673 4.55 -33.93 19.80
N GLY A 674 5.38 -32.88 19.72
CA GLY A 674 6.85 -33.03 19.59
C GLY A 674 7.33 -33.38 18.17
N GLN A 675 6.48 -33.28 17.18
CA GLN A 675 6.82 -33.44 15.76
C GLN A 675 6.47 -32.18 15.00
N LYS A 676 7.38 -31.77 14.09
CA LYS A 676 7.11 -30.66 13.16
C LYS A 676 6.06 -31.08 12.15
N GLU A 677 5.01 -30.27 12.03
CA GLU A 677 3.98 -30.45 11.01
C GLU A 677 4.61 -30.38 9.62
N ASN A 678 4.20 -31.25 8.72
CA ASN A 678 4.59 -31.16 7.32
C ASN A 678 3.50 -30.42 6.52
N ARG A 679 3.83 -29.26 6.00
CA ARG A 679 2.96 -28.35 5.24
C ARG A 679 3.17 -28.49 3.71
N SER A 680 3.89 -29.53 3.28
CA SER A 680 4.15 -29.80 1.86
C SER A 680 2.86 -30.07 1.08
N TYR A 681 2.84 -29.59 -0.14
CA TYR A 681 1.79 -29.88 -1.12
C TYR A 681 2.26 -30.81 -2.25
N LYS A 682 3.40 -31.45 -2.09
CA LYS A 682 3.95 -32.38 -3.07
C LYS A 682 2.96 -33.47 -3.46
N GLY A 683 2.81 -33.70 -4.76
CA GLY A 683 1.91 -34.67 -5.34
C GLY A 683 0.42 -34.29 -5.33
N LYS A 684 0.07 -33.09 -4.83
CA LYS A 684 -1.30 -32.57 -4.86
C LYS A 684 -1.55 -31.81 -6.15
N SER A 685 -2.83 -31.76 -6.56
CA SER A 685 -3.22 -31.15 -7.84
C SER A 685 -4.16 -29.96 -7.63
N VAL A 686 -4.09 -29.02 -8.57
CA VAL A 686 -4.98 -27.87 -8.63
C VAL A 686 -5.31 -27.54 -10.09
N THR A 687 -6.46 -26.90 -10.31
CA THR A 687 -6.90 -26.40 -11.62
C THR A 687 -7.32 -24.95 -11.49
N ALA A 688 -6.94 -24.11 -12.43
CA ALA A 688 -7.35 -22.70 -12.46
C ALA A 688 -8.88 -22.57 -12.63
N SER A 689 -9.50 -21.74 -11.82
CA SER A 689 -10.94 -21.46 -11.89
C SER A 689 -11.34 -20.73 -13.18
N ASN A 690 -10.39 -20.07 -13.85
CA ASN A 690 -10.52 -19.38 -15.12
C ASN A 690 -9.82 -20.11 -16.29
N GLU A 691 -9.77 -21.44 -16.27
CA GLU A 691 -9.26 -22.24 -17.41
C GLU A 691 -9.98 -21.90 -18.73
N SER A 692 -11.21 -21.41 -18.65
CA SER A 692 -11.98 -20.90 -19.79
C SER A 692 -11.32 -19.74 -20.53
N ASP A 693 -10.44 -18.97 -19.90
CA ASP A 693 -9.69 -17.89 -20.56
C ASP A 693 -8.69 -18.48 -21.57
N LEU A 694 -7.99 -19.54 -21.21
CA LEU A 694 -7.16 -20.28 -22.14
C LEU A 694 -7.99 -20.87 -23.29
N ASP A 695 -9.15 -21.50 -22.99
CA ASP A 695 -10.02 -22.04 -24.02
C ASP A 695 -10.53 -20.97 -24.99
N LEU A 696 -10.79 -19.74 -24.49
CA LEU A 696 -11.15 -18.60 -25.35
C LEU A 696 -10.01 -18.28 -26.33
N VAL A 697 -8.76 -18.22 -25.85
CA VAL A 697 -7.58 -17.95 -26.72
C VAL A 697 -7.42 -19.03 -27.80
N LEU A 698 -7.43 -20.30 -27.39
CA LEU A 698 -7.20 -21.44 -28.29
C LEU A 698 -8.33 -21.58 -29.32
N ASN A 699 -9.59 -21.47 -28.91
CA ASN A 699 -10.74 -21.56 -29.78
C ASN A 699 -10.80 -20.39 -30.77
N THR A 700 -10.47 -19.19 -30.33
CA THR A 700 -10.38 -17.99 -31.19
C THR A 700 -9.29 -18.19 -32.24
N ARG A 701 -8.08 -18.60 -31.86
CA ARG A 701 -7.00 -18.85 -32.81
C ARG A 701 -7.35 -19.94 -33.82
N ALA A 702 -8.02 -21.01 -33.38
CA ALA A 702 -8.45 -22.08 -34.25
C ALA A 702 -9.53 -21.64 -35.26
N ALA A 703 -10.41 -20.71 -34.89
CA ALA A 703 -11.46 -20.19 -35.76
C ALA A 703 -10.98 -19.12 -36.74
N LEU A 704 -9.95 -18.34 -36.37
CA LEU A 704 -9.38 -17.25 -37.18
C LEU A 704 -8.68 -17.79 -38.43
N PRO A 705 -8.72 -17.04 -39.57
CA PRO A 705 -7.83 -17.30 -40.69
C PRO A 705 -6.37 -17.36 -40.31
N ALA A 706 -5.58 -18.13 -41.06
CA ALA A 706 -4.14 -18.33 -40.71
C ALA A 706 -3.29 -17.04 -40.80
N ASP A 707 -3.73 -16.09 -41.62
CA ASP A 707 -3.09 -14.77 -41.78
C ASP A 707 -3.70 -13.67 -40.93
N ALA A 708 -4.79 -13.95 -40.20
CA ALA A 708 -5.39 -13.02 -39.25
C ALA A 708 -4.52 -12.85 -38.00
N LYS A 709 -4.55 -11.66 -37.40
CA LYS A 709 -3.74 -11.29 -36.27
C LYS A 709 -4.51 -11.40 -34.95
N LEU A 710 -3.93 -12.06 -33.95
CA LEU A 710 -4.46 -12.14 -32.60
C LEU A 710 -3.61 -11.27 -31.65
N VAL A 711 -4.23 -10.23 -31.15
CA VAL A 711 -3.70 -9.38 -30.05
C VAL A 711 -4.27 -9.89 -28.75
N LEU A 712 -3.40 -10.31 -27.83
CA LEU A 712 -3.76 -10.78 -26.51
C LEU A 712 -3.41 -9.71 -25.47
N ILE A 713 -4.38 -9.30 -24.68
CA ILE A 713 -4.19 -8.45 -23.50
C ILE A 713 -4.33 -9.34 -22.28
N VAL A 714 -3.33 -9.30 -21.39
CA VAL A 714 -3.33 -10.04 -20.13
C VAL A 714 -3.32 -9.04 -18.97
N GLU A 715 -4.36 -9.08 -18.16
CA GLU A 715 -4.42 -8.37 -16.88
C GLU A 715 -4.15 -9.36 -15.74
N ALA A 716 -2.93 -9.35 -15.22
CA ALA A 716 -2.54 -10.23 -14.12
C ALA A 716 -3.12 -9.75 -12.79
N THR A 717 -3.76 -10.66 -12.04
CA THR A 717 -4.47 -10.29 -10.80
C THR A 717 -3.59 -10.43 -9.56
N ASN A 718 -3.05 -11.62 -9.29
CA ASN A 718 -2.36 -11.91 -8.04
C ASN A 718 -0.90 -12.31 -8.24
N ASN A 719 -0.58 -13.02 -9.31
CA ASN A 719 0.71 -13.68 -9.51
C ASN A 719 1.23 -13.44 -10.93
N ALA A 720 2.52 -13.71 -11.14
CA ALA A 720 3.08 -13.96 -12.46
C ALA A 720 2.39 -15.13 -13.15
N GLN A 721 2.76 -15.48 -14.39
CA GLN A 721 2.17 -16.62 -15.09
C GLN A 721 3.14 -17.31 -16.02
N CYS A 722 2.87 -18.60 -16.30
CA CYS A 722 3.53 -19.36 -17.35
C CYS A 722 2.91 -19.00 -18.71
N PHE A 723 3.72 -18.56 -19.68
CA PHE A 723 3.23 -18.11 -20.98
C PHE A 723 3.13 -19.20 -22.04
N HIS A 724 3.69 -20.40 -21.80
CA HIS A 724 3.77 -21.50 -22.77
C HIS A 724 2.41 -21.97 -23.31
N GLU A 725 1.31 -21.77 -22.55
CA GLU A 725 -0.03 -22.15 -22.96
C GLU A 725 -0.69 -21.16 -23.90
N ILE A 726 -0.38 -19.87 -23.81
CA ILE A 726 -1.07 -18.78 -24.53
C ILE A 726 -0.22 -18.10 -25.60
N GLU A 727 1.10 -17.95 -25.37
CA GLU A 727 2.00 -17.20 -26.23
C GLU A 727 2.02 -17.72 -27.68
N PRO A 728 2.04 -19.05 -27.95
CA PRO A 728 2.09 -19.56 -29.32
C PRO A 728 0.87 -19.18 -30.17
N SER A 729 -0.27 -18.84 -29.55
CA SER A 729 -1.50 -18.46 -30.21
C SER A 729 -1.58 -16.97 -30.56
N ALA A 730 -0.77 -16.10 -29.94
CA ALA A 730 -0.83 -14.66 -30.10
C ALA A 730 0.24 -14.13 -31.07
N ASP A 731 -0.13 -13.13 -31.87
CA ASP A 731 0.80 -12.38 -32.73
C ASP A 731 1.38 -11.16 -31.96
N ALA A 732 0.60 -10.58 -31.04
CA ALA A 732 1.07 -9.54 -30.12
C ALA A 732 0.50 -9.78 -28.71
N ILE A 733 1.27 -9.44 -27.67
CA ILE A 733 0.88 -9.58 -26.26
C ILE A 733 1.16 -8.26 -25.54
N LEU A 734 0.11 -7.68 -24.96
CA LEU A 734 0.16 -6.60 -24.00
C LEU A 734 -0.10 -7.17 -22.61
N TRP A 735 0.66 -6.76 -21.62
CA TRP A 735 0.54 -7.24 -20.25
C TRP A 735 0.52 -6.06 -19.27
N SER A 736 -0.31 -6.13 -18.24
CA SER A 736 -0.27 -5.25 -17.07
C SER A 736 -0.72 -6.01 -15.84
N TRP A 737 -0.39 -5.46 -14.65
CA TRP A 737 -1.17 -5.82 -13.48
C TRP A 737 -2.59 -5.27 -13.62
N ALA A 738 -3.58 -5.97 -13.08
CA ALA A 738 -4.92 -5.42 -12.89
C ALA A 738 -4.86 -4.29 -11.87
N SER A 739 -5.53 -3.19 -12.12
CA SER A 739 -5.66 -2.07 -11.18
C SER A 739 -7.08 -1.99 -10.63
N SER A 740 -7.23 -1.50 -9.41
CA SER A 740 -8.53 -1.26 -8.79
C SER A 740 -9.37 -0.18 -9.49
N GLY A 741 -8.74 0.63 -10.36
CA GLY A 741 -9.39 1.63 -11.21
C GLY A 741 -9.55 1.19 -12.67
N ARG A 742 -10.38 1.91 -13.45
CA ARG A 742 -10.62 1.64 -14.89
C ARG A 742 -9.49 2.18 -15.80
N ALA A 743 -8.27 2.23 -15.31
CA ALA A 743 -7.19 3.00 -15.92
C ALA A 743 -6.75 2.49 -17.31
N PHE A 744 -6.85 1.19 -17.60
CA PHE A 744 -6.17 0.60 -18.75
C PHE A 744 -7.00 0.50 -20.03
N GLY A 745 -8.32 0.44 -19.99
CA GLY A 745 -9.16 0.32 -21.21
C GLY A 745 -8.83 1.36 -22.29
N PRO A 746 -8.83 2.67 -21.97
CA PRO A 746 -8.41 3.71 -22.93
C PRO A 746 -6.93 3.61 -23.34
N ALA A 747 -6.04 3.17 -22.45
CA ALA A 747 -4.61 3.10 -22.73
C ALA A 747 -4.29 2.01 -23.76
N TYR A 748 -4.93 0.83 -23.68
CA TYR A 748 -4.82 -0.21 -24.72
C TYR A 748 -5.26 0.34 -26.09
N GLY A 749 -6.35 1.09 -26.11
CA GLY A 749 -6.84 1.74 -27.34
C GLY A 749 -5.82 2.68 -27.95
N ARG A 750 -5.19 3.55 -27.16
CA ARG A 750 -4.14 4.46 -27.66
C ARG A 750 -2.93 3.73 -28.21
N ILE A 751 -2.53 2.62 -27.59
CA ILE A 751 -1.44 1.78 -28.10
C ILE A 751 -1.83 1.18 -29.46
N LEU A 752 -3.02 0.61 -29.61
CA LEU A 752 -3.51 0.02 -30.86
C LEU A 752 -3.69 1.07 -31.97
N LYS A 753 -4.01 2.31 -31.62
CA LYS A 753 -4.08 3.46 -32.56
C LYS A 753 -2.69 3.94 -33.01
N GLY A 754 -1.62 3.53 -32.34
CA GLY A 754 -0.28 4.05 -32.57
C GLY A 754 -0.06 5.47 -32.00
N GLU A 755 -0.91 5.92 -31.12
CA GLU A 755 -0.81 7.24 -30.43
C GLU A 755 0.20 7.22 -29.29
N VAL A 756 0.39 6.05 -28.67
CA VAL A 756 1.32 5.83 -27.56
C VAL A 756 2.25 4.66 -27.86
N GLU A 757 3.54 4.92 -27.77
CA GLU A 757 4.54 3.86 -27.84
C GLU A 757 4.62 3.10 -26.51
N PRO A 758 4.49 1.76 -26.51
CA PRO A 758 4.76 0.97 -25.31
C PRO A 758 6.16 1.23 -24.75
N SER A 759 6.26 1.45 -23.45
CA SER A 759 7.53 1.79 -22.82
C SER A 759 7.72 1.15 -21.44
N ALA A 760 6.74 0.40 -20.96
CA ALA A 760 6.80 -0.29 -19.69
C ALA A 760 7.69 -1.54 -19.75
N LEU A 761 8.18 -1.95 -18.58
CA LEU A 761 9.03 -3.11 -18.38
C LEU A 761 8.40 -4.05 -17.36
N LEU A 762 8.66 -5.37 -17.47
CA LEU A 762 8.17 -6.36 -16.53
C LEU A 762 8.70 -6.09 -15.10
N PRO A 763 7.82 -6.00 -14.11
CA PRO A 763 8.21 -5.80 -12.71
C PRO A 763 8.54 -7.11 -11.99
N CYS A 764 8.34 -8.25 -12.63
CA CYS A 764 8.68 -9.58 -12.13
C CYS A 764 9.02 -10.53 -13.28
N GLN A 765 9.70 -11.62 -12.96
CA GLN A 765 9.98 -12.71 -13.89
C GLN A 765 8.71 -13.46 -14.28
N MET A 766 8.63 -13.93 -15.53
CA MET A 766 7.59 -14.86 -15.98
C MET A 766 8.23 -16.25 -16.14
N PRO A 767 7.84 -17.23 -15.29
CA PRO A 767 8.51 -18.52 -15.23
C PRO A 767 8.27 -19.33 -16.52
N LYS A 768 9.27 -20.14 -16.84
CA LYS A 768 9.22 -21.06 -17.99
C LYS A 768 8.22 -22.18 -17.75
N SER A 769 8.20 -22.73 -16.52
CA SER A 769 7.31 -23.81 -16.12
C SER A 769 7.09 -23.80 -14.61
N MET A 770 6.14 -24.58 -14.14
CA MET A 770 5.90 -24.78 -12.70
C MET A 770 7.04 -25.55 -12.02
N GLU A 771 7.76 -26.43 -12.73
CA GLU A 771 8.94 -27.12 -12.21
C GLU A 771 10.07 -26.12 -11.90
N ASP A 772 10.21 -25.06 -12.70
CA ASP A 772 11.21 -24.01 -12.44
C ASP A 772 10.79 -23.15 -11.25
N VAL A 773 9.49 -22.91 -11.05
CA VAL A 773 8.94 -22.26 -9.86
C VAL A 773 9.22 -23.08 -8.60
N GLU A 774 8.99 -24.41 -8.65
CA GLU A 774 9.25 -25.30 -7.49
C GLU A 774 10.76 -25.42 -7.17
N ALA A 775 11.64 -25.06 -8.10
CA ALA A 775 13.08 -25.08 -7.90
C ALA A 775 13.62 -23.76 -7.31
N SER A 776 12.83 -22.68 -7.35
CA SER A 776 13.22 -21.39 -6.79
C SER A 776 13.15 -21.36 -5.27
N LEU A 777 13.80 -20.37 -4.66
CA LEU A 777 13.83 -20.17 -3.21
C LEU A 777 12.91 -19.01 -2.82
N GLU A 778 12.11 -19.20 -1.79
CA GLU A 778 11.06 -18.27 -1.40
C GLU A 778 11.58 -16.85 -1.10
N ASP A 779 12.81 -16.74 -0.59
CA ASP A 779 13.42 -15.46 -0.17
C ASP A 779 14.39 -14.85 -1.19
N VAL A 780 14.62 -15.53 -2.33
CA VAL A 780 15.59 -15.06 -3.33
C VAL A 780 14.88 -14.45 -4.52
N PRO A 781 14.93 -13.13 -4.70
CA PRO A 781 14.29 -12.49 -5.85
C PRO A 781 15.04 -12.83 -7.14
N ARG A 782 14.30 -13.01 -8.23
CA ARG A 782 14.83 -13.17 -9.59
C ARG A 782 15.70 -14.42 -9.79
N ASP A 783 15.34 -15.54 -9.16
CA ASP A 783 16.04 -16.82 -9.29
C ASP A 783 15.29 -17.88 -10.13
N VAL A 784 14.16 -17.51 -10.74
CA VAL A 784 13.37 -18.42 -11.58
C VAL A 784 13.90 -18.47 -13.00
N GLU A 785 13.94 -19.64 -13.64
CA GLU A 785 14.21 -19.74 -15.08
C GLU A 785 13.01 -19.17 -15.87
N CYS A 786 13.28 -18.14 -16.68
CA CYS A 786 12.25 -17.40 -17.38
C CYS A 786 11.82 -18.06 -18.68
N TYR A 787 10.56 -17.83 -19.08
CA TYR A 787 10.02 -18.23 -20.35
C TYR A 787 10.69 -17.48 -21.51
N THR A 788 11.04 -18.21 -22.58
CA THR A 788 11.50 -17.62 -23.84
C THR A 788 10.45 -17.86 -24.91
N ASP A 789 9.98 -16.80 -25.55
CA ASP A 789 8.92 -16.82 -26.55
C ASP A 789 9.36 -17.39 -27.91
N SER A 790 8.41 -17.53 -28.84
CA SER A 790 8.65 -18.03 -30.19
C SER A 790 9.50 -17.11 -31.07
N GLU A 791 9.69 -15.84 -30.69
CA GLU A 791 10.56 -14.87 -31.35
C GLU A 791 11.96 -14.80 -30.72
N GLY A 792 12.21 -15.57 -29.65
CA GLY A 792 13.49 -15.64 -28.95
C GLY A 792 13.69 -14.61 -27.85
N ASN A 793 12.63 -13.94 -27.38
CA ASN A 793 12.69 -13.01 -26.27
C ASN A 793 12.45 -13.72 -24.95
N THR A 794 13.23 -13.40 -23.91
CA THR A 794 13.10 -13.96 -22.58
C THR A 794 12.33 -12.99 -21.69
N TYR A 795 11.26 -13.46 -21.03
CA TYR A 795 10.39 -12.64 -20.18
C TYR A 795 10.95 -12.52 -18.77
N GLU A 796 12.12 -11.90 -18.68
CA GLU A 796 12.82 -11.65 -17.43
C GLU A 796 12.39 -10.30 -16.80
N PHE A 797 12.74 -10.07 -15.55
CA PHE A 797 12.59 -8.77 -14.90
C PHE A 797 13.24 -7.64 -15.72
N GLY A 798 12.50 -6.56 -15.90
CA GLY A 798 12.96 -5.41 -16.70
C GLY A 798 12.89 -5.62 -18.22
N TYR A 799 12.23 -6.70 -18.72
CA TYR A 799 11.99 -6.90 -20.14
C TYR A 799 10.75 -6.14 -20.62
N GLY A 800 10.78 -5.64 -21.83
CA GLY A 800 9.66 -5.04 -22.55
C GLY A 800 10.06 -4.65 -23.97
N LEU A 801 9.07 -4.49 -24.83
CA LEU A 801 9.22 -4.06 -26.22
C LEU A 801 8.65 -2.66 -26.43
N ASN A 802 9.27 -1.91 -27.33
CA ASN A 802 8.71 -0.74 -28.01
C ASN A 802 8.56 -1.00 -29.51
N TRP A 803 8.21 0.01 -30.29
CA TRP A 803 8.10 -0.15 -31.76
C TRP A 803 9.42 -0.51 -32.46
N SER A 804 10.55 -0.28 -31.80
CA SER A 804 11.88 -0.56 -32.34
C SER A 804 12.43 -1.93 -31.94
N GLY A 805 11.77 -2.63 -31.01
CA GLY A 805 12.21 -3.91 -30.46
C GLY A 805 12.39 -3.88 -28.95
N VAL A 806 13.33 -4.68 -28.43
CA VAL A 806 13.61 -4.75 -27.00
C VAL A 806 14.08 -3.40 -26.46
N ILE A 807 13.50 -2.97 -25.35
CA ILE A 807 13.87 -1.72 -24.70
C ILE A 807 15.22 -1.88 -23.99
N GLU A 808 16.18 -1.06 -24.39
CA GLU A 808 17.52 -0.96 -23.79
C GLU A 808 17.80 0.53 -23.51
N ASP A 809 17.63 0.97 -22.27
CA ASP A 809 17.79 2.35 -21.85
C ASP A 809 18.44 2.47 -20.45
N GLU A 810 18.42 3.65 -19.83
CA GLU A 810 19.03 3.85 -18.51
C GLU A 810 18.29 3.06 -17.41
N ARG A 811 17.00 2.82 -17.56
CA ARG A 811 16.22 2.03 -16.61
C ARG A 811 16.68 0.57 -16.58
N THR A 812 16.85 -0.03 -17.75
CA THR A 812 17.34 -1.41 -17.89
C THR A 812 18.78 -1.54 -17.38
N LYS A 813 19.63 -0.54 -17.60
CA LYS A 813 21.00 -0.52 -17.05
C LYS A 813 21.00 -0.39 -15.52
N THR A 814 20.05 0.32 -14.95
CA THR A 814 19.95 0.53 -13.51
C THR A 814 19.43 -0.71 -12.80
N TYR A 815 18.38 -1.36 -13.33
CA TYR A 815 17.63 -2.38 -12.61
C TYR A 815 17.87 -3.82 -13.11
N ARG A 816 18.30 -4.05 -14.37
CA ARG A 816 18.65 -5.39 -14.89
C ARG A 816 20.05 -5.82 -14.45
N VAL A 817 20.40 -5.55 -13.22
CA VAL A 817 21.63 -5.99 -12.55
C VAL A 817 21.29 -7.04 -11.50
N ASN A 818 22.28 -7.65 -10.87
CA ASN A 818 22.00 -8.60 -9.78
C ASN A 818 21.22 -7.90 -8.65
N PRO A 819 20.20 -8.56 -8.07
CA PRO A 819 19.45 -8.01 -6.95
C PRO A 819 20.36 -7.64 -5.77
N LEU A 820 19.97 -6.59 -5.06
CA LEU A 820 20.63 -6.23 -3.79
C LEU A 820 20.27 -7.26 -2.72
N THR A 821 21.24 -7.62 -1.88
CA THR A 821 21.07 -8.62 -0.82
C THR A 821 21.19 -8.06 0.59
N ASN A 822 21.69 -6.84 0.74
CA ASN A 822 21.87 -6.20 2.03
C ASN A 822 21.55 -4.71 1.96
N PRO A 823 20.99 -4.12 3.01
CA PRO A 823 20.83 -2.67 3.10
C PRO A 823 22.19 -1.96 3.23
N GLU A 824 22.26 -0.73 2.74
CA GLU A 824 23.40 0.17 2.91
C GLU A 824 23.32 0.91 4.25
N THR A 825 22.11 1.08 4.80
CA THR A 825 21.87 1.76 6.09
C THR A 825 22.49 0.97 7.23
N GLU A 826 23.41 1.60 7.98
CA GLU A 826 24.00 1.01 9.17
C GLU A 826 22.96 0.83 10.28
N VAL A 827 22.86 -0.39 10.77
CA VAL A 827 22.07 -0.73 11.95
C VAL A 827 23.05 -0.91 13.12
N LYS A 828 22.95 -0.07 14.14
CA LYS A 828 23.79 -0.20 15.34
C LYS A 828 23.51 -1.54 16.01
N PRO A 829 24.54 -2.26 16.50
CA PRO A 829 24.31 -3.44 17.30
C PRO A 829 23.45 -3.09 18.51
N GLY A 830 22.33 -3.74 18.64
CA GLY A 830 21.40 -3.59 19.76
C GLY A 830 21.35 -4.85 20.59
N GLU A 831 20.84 -4.73 21.81
CA GLU A 831 20.52 -5.89 22.62
C GLU A 831 19.23 -6.53 22.10
N TRP A 832 19.38 -7.53 21.26
CA TRP A 832 18.28 -8.35 20.70
C TRP A 832 18.00 -9.60 21.55
N LYS A 833 18.39 -9.60 22.80
CA LYS A 833 18.29 -10.79 23.66
C LYS A 833 16.96 -10.89 24.34
#